data_380ee1d5be0f717f326480478b8a46a5
#
_entry.id   380ee1d5be0f717f326480478b8a46a5
#
_cell.length_a   1.000
_cell.length_b   1.000
_cell.length_c   1.000
_cell.angle_alpha   90.00
_cell.angle_beta   90.00
_cell.angle_gamma   90.00
#
_symmetry.space_group_name_H-M   'P 1'
#
loop_
_entity.id
_entity.type
_entity.pdbx_description
1 polymer ?
#
loop_
_entity_poly.entity_id
_entity_poly.type
_entity_poly.pdbx_seq_one_letter_code
_entity_poly.pdbx_strand_id
1 'polypeptide(L)'
;VGECTDQRIFAVYEAMYRGILTHEEIYAITKIDWWFLDKFQNIANNEHFLEDVKNGKAELTLEKYKELKEAGFPDKLIQDVSGVKITGALGNLKEAEEAAKLVKEGKLAHIPSSFKLVSTCTGRFESDSPYFYSAYNCENESADYLKNLKNRSSKGTIVVLGSGPIRIGQGIEFDYASVQCVWNLKNLGYEVAIINNNPETVSTDFDTADRLYFEPLTPEDVMGVINTEKPIGVVVAFGGQTAIKLTKFLDSQGIQILGTSANSIDLAEDRERFEELCEKLNINRPKGLTIFTCEEALEATKKLGYPVLLRPSYVLGGQNMIVAFNDDDVKEYMKIILAQGIENPVLIDQYMMGIELEVDGICDGEDVLIPGIMEHIERTGIHSGDSIAVYPSWNLNDVLREKIIKQSQDLALKLGTKGLVNIQYLIYNNDLYIIEVNPRSSRTVPYISKVTGVPMVELATRAMLGEKIKDMGYGTGLYRIPPYFAVKVPVFSFEKLMDVDTHLGPEMKSTGEVLGLAATREEAIFKGLLAAGYSMKRNGGVLFSVRKTDKYELPELAKKFYDMGFKLYATEGNAKTISDFGMEVEVVNKIHENSEDNLLTLLDTGKIDYVISTSAKGRDPRADSVKMRRHAVERDIPCLTSLDTANAIADCLASNYDVNNVELVDINDLRTSREKLHFYKMECTGNDFILVDTSEQPVSNPAGLAVRLCNRRTGIGADSLIIVEKSDKADAAMRFYNQ
;
A
#
# COMPACT_ATOMS: atom_id res chain seq x y z
N VAL A 1 -27.57 14.93 9.56
CA VAL A 1 -28.22 13.71 10.09
C VAL A 1 -29.11 13.06 9.02
N GLY A 2 -29.86 13.84 8.21
CA GLY A 2 -30.77 13.30 7.19
C GLY A 2 -30.10 12.66 5.99
N GLU A 3 -28.92 13.12 5.61
CA GLU A 3 -28.16 12.55 4.49
C GLU A 3 -27.42 11.29 4.92
N CYS A 4 -27.47 10.24 4.10
CA CYS A 4 -26.79 8.98 4.37
C CYS A 4 -25.36 9.02 3.78
N THR A 5 -24.46 9.70 4.47
CA THR A 5 -23.04 9.80 4.14
C THR A 5 -22.19 8.99 5.13
N ASP A 6 -20.91 8.83 4.86
CA ASP A 6 -19.92 8.25 5.78
C ASP A 6 -19.77 9.02 7.10
N GLN A 7 -20.13 10.34 7.10
CA GLN A 7 -20.11 11.22 8.27
C GLN A 7 -21.38 11.15 9.12
N ARG A 8 -22.39 10.44 8.66
CA ARG A 8 -23.72 10.43 9.31
C ARG A 8 -23.69 9.97 10.77
N ILE A 9 -22.91 8.94 11.07
CA ILE A 9 -22.79 8.41 12.43
C ILE A 9 -22.24 9.47 13.41
N PHE A 10 -21.24 10.24 12.98
CA PHE A 10 -20.69 11.34 13.78
C PHE A 10 -21.69 12.49 13.94
N ALA A 11 -22.42 12.83 12.90
CA ALA A 11 -23.45 13.86 12.95
C ALA A 11 -24.61 13.47 13.86
N VAL A 12 -24.99 12.18 13.91
CA VAL A 12 -25.98 11.65 14.85
C VAL A 12 -25.49 11.78 16.28
N TYR A 13 -24.27 11.30 16.54
CA TYR A 13 -23.67 11.39 17.86
C TYR A 13 -23.54 12.83 18.35
N GLU A 14 -23.02 13.73 17.53
CA GLU A 14 -22.88 15.16 17.84
C GLU A 14 -24.21 15.84 18.17
N ALA A 15 -25.25 15.50 17.40
CA ALA A 15 -26.60 16.03 17.65
C ALA A 15 -27.16 15.57 19.01
N MET A 16 -26.89 14.32 19.40
CA MET A 16 -27.26 13.79 20.73
C MET A 16 -26.42 14.40 21.84
N TYR A 17 -25.10 14.46 21.67
CA TYR A 17 -24.16 14.99 22.63
C TYR A 17 -24.49 16.46 22.99
N ARG A 18 -24.81 17.28 21.98
CA ARG A 18 -25.21 18.69 22.18
C ARG A 18 -26.67 18.87 22.55
N GLY A 19 -27.48 17.82 22.59
CA GLY A 19 -28.92 17.92 22.84
C GLY A 19 -29.68 18.69 21.76
N ILE A 20 -29.21 18.68 20.51
CA ILE A 20 -29.85 19.38 19.37
C ILE A 20 -31.08 18.64 18.89
N LEU A 21 -31.05 17.30 18.88
CA LEU A 21 -32.15 16.42 18.48
C LEU A 21 -32.40 15.35 19.55
N THR A 22 -33.68 15.03 19.74
CA THR A 22 -34.08 13.92 20.61
C THR A 22 -33.95 12.57 19.88
N HIS A 23 -34.00 11.47 20.64
CA HIS A 23 -34.02 10.11 20.09
C HIS A 23 -35.17 9.92 19.08
N GLU A 24 -36.36 10.42 19.40
CA GLU A 24 -37.56 10.36 18.56
C GLU A 24 -37.33 11.06 17.23
N GLU A 25 -36.73 12.24 17.25
CA GLU A 25 -36.43 13.05 16.07
C GLU A 25 -35.36 12.36 15.19
N ILE A 26 -34.30 11.85 15.82
CA ILE A 26 -33.25 11.11 15.12
C ILE A 26 -33.82 9.84 14.49
N TYR A 27 -34.63 9.06 15.23
CA TYR A 27 -35.28 7.87 14.70
C TYR A 27 -36.25 8.21 13.56
N ALA A 28 -37.02 9.29 13.69
CA ALA A 28 -37.94 9.72 12.64
C ALA A 28 -37.22 10.03 11.31
N ILE A 29 -36.02 10.62 11.40
CA ILE A 29 -35.18 10.98 10.24
C ILE A 29 -34.43 9.78 9.69
N THR A 30 -33.79 9.00 10.56
CA THR A 30 -32.74 8.03 10.17
C THR A 30 -33.23 6.60 10.12
N LYS A 31 -34.27 6.25 10.90
CA LYS A 31 -34.73 4.88 11.19
C LYS A 31 -33.65 3.99 11.85
N ILE A 32 -32.60 4.58 12.45
CA ILE A 32 -31.64 3.85 13.27
C ILE A 32 -32.37 3.32 14.50
N ASP A 33 -32.22 2.02 14.77
CA ASP A 33 -32.88 1.35 15.90
C ASP A 33 -32.56 2.02 17.23
N TRP A 34 -33.55 2.05 18.12
CA TRP A 34 -33.45 2.65 19.46
C TRP A 34 -32.29 2.09 20.29
N TRP A 35 -31.98 0.80 20.13
CA TRP A 35 -30.89 0.20 20.84
C TRP A 35 -29.54 0.87 20.55
N PHE A 36 -29.28 1.23 19.30
CA PHE A 36 -28.04 1.95 18.93
C PHE A 36 -28.05 3.40 19.44
N LEU A 37 -29.20 4.06 19.36
CA LEU A 37 -29.34 5.42 19.88
C LEU A 37 -29.11 5.47 21.40
N ASP A 38 -29.62 4.51 22.17
CA ASP A 38 -29.36 4.36 23.59
C ASP A 38 -27.87 4.18 23.89
N LYS A 39 -27.13 3.43 23.05
CA LYS A 39 -25.69 3.27 23.21
C LYS A 39 -24.92 4.58 22.98
N PHE A 40 -25.30 5.36 21.97
CA PHE A 40 -24.73 6.67 21.75
C PHE A 40 -25.03 7.63 22.93
N GLN A 41 -26.24 7.58 23.47
CA GLN A 41 -26.58 8.38 24.65
C GLN A 41 -25.75 7.98 25.86
N ASN A 42 -25.48 6.69 26.07
CA ASN A 42 -24.63 6.24 27.15
C ASN A 42 -23.20 6.77 27.01
N ILE A 43 -22.66 6.81 25.79
CA ILE A 43 -21.35 7.41 25.52
C ILE A 43 -21.39 8.91 25.87
N ALA A 44 -22.38 9.65 25.34
CA ALA A 44 -22.51 11.08 25.57
C ALA A 44 -22.66 11.41 27.08
N ASN A 45 -23.45 10.63 27.81
CA ASN A 45 -23.61 10.83 29.26
C ASN A 45 -22.31 10.60 30.04
N ASN A 46 -21.52 9.62 29.65
CA ASN A 46 -20.23 9.36 30.27
C ASN A 46 -19.19 10.43 29.93
N GLU A 47 -19.18 10.96 28.72
CA GLU A 47 -18.32 12.07 28.36
C GLU A 47 -18.70 13.34 29.14
N HIS A 48 -19.99 13.69 29.23
CA HIS A 48 -20.46 14.79 30.05
C HIS A 48 -20.09 14.61 31.54
N PHE A 49 -20.18 13.39 32.06
CA PHE A 49 -19.71 13.11 33.44
C PHE A 49 -18.21 13.39 33.56
N LEU A 50 -17.38 12.98 32.62
CA LEU A 50 -15.94 13.26 32.64
C LEU A 50 -15.64 14.77 32.57
N GLU A 51 -16.41 15.52 31.80
CA GLU A 51 -16.33 16.98 31.74
C GLU A 51 -16.74 17.62 33.08
N ASP A 52 -17.78 17.10 33.73
CA ASP A 52 -18.18 17.56 35.07
C ASP A 52 -17.10 17.27 36.11
N VAL A 53 -16.39 16.15 36.01
CA VAL A 53 -15.19 15.90 36.85
C VAL A 53 -14.12 16.95 36.61
N LYS A 54 -13.80 17.25 35.35
CA LYS A 54 -12.82 18.29 34.98
C LYS A 54 -13.19 19.66 35.54
N ASN A 55 -14.48 19.99 35.53
CA ASN A 55 -15.02 21.26 36.01
C ASN A 55 -15.25 21.28 37.55
N GLY A 56 -14.87 20.23 38.29
CA GLY A 56 -15.02 20.11 39.72
C GLY A 56 -16.46 19.95 40.22
N LYS A 57 -17.40 19.58 39.37
CA LYS A 57 -18.80 19.35 39.70
C LYS A 57 -19.09 17.91 40.11
N ALA A 58 -18.22 16.96 39.73
CA ALA A 58 -18.31 15.56 40.07
C ALA A 58 -16.90 15.04 40.48
N GLU A 59 -16.88 13.86 41.11
CA GLU A 59 -15.64 13.14 41.46
C GLU A 59 -15.56 11.82 40.74
N LEU A 60 -14.37 11.51 40.17
CA LEU A 60 -14.11 10.20 39.58
C LEU A 60 -13.77 9.18 40.67
N THR A 61 -14.78 8.50 41.18
CA THR A 61 -14.61 7.42 42.17
C THR A 61 -14.13 6.14 41.48
N LEU A 62 -13.57 5.19 42.26
CA LEU A 62 -13.16 3.88 41.74
C LEU A 62 -14.35 3.11 41.12
N GLU A 63 -15.55 3.22 41.71
CA GLU A 63 -16.76 2.58 41.20
C GLU A 63 -17.14 3.16 39.84
N LYS A 64 -17.19 4.48 39.73
CA LYS A 64 -17.51 5.13 38.47
C LYS A 64 -16.46 4.89 37.39
N TYR A 65 -15.18 4.80 37.77
CA TYR A 65 -14.12 4.39 36.86
C TYR A 65 -14.34 2.94 36.32
N LYS A 66 -14.74 1.99 37.16
CA LYS A 66 -15.10 0.64 36.73
C LYS A 66 -16.24 0.64 35.72
N GLU A 67 -17.31 1.40 35.99
CA GLU A 67 -18.43 1.55 35.04
C GLU A 67 -17.96 2.10 33.67
N LEU A 68 -17.05 3.10 33.69
CA LEU A 68 -16.48 3.63 32.45
C LEU A 68 -15.67 2.58 31.68
N LYS A 69 -14.87 1.77 32.39
CA LYS A 69 -14.12 0.66 31.79
C LYS A 69 -15.04 -0.38 31.19
N GLU A 70 -16.12 -0.77 31.89
CA GLU A 70 -17.17 -1.68 31.38
C GLU A 70 -17.89 -1.10 30.16
N ALA A 71 -18.03 0.23 30.10
CA ALA A 71 -18.58 0.92 28.93
C ALA A 71 -17.59 1.09 27.78
N GLY A 72 -16.35 0.57 27.92
CA GLY A 72 -15.32 0.58 26.86
C GLY A 72 -14.47 1.86 26.79
N PHE A 73 -14.50 2.72 27.80
CA PHE A 73 -13.69 3.94 27.83
C PHE A 73 -12.20 3.60 28.11
N PRO A 74 -11.26 3.92 27.22
CA PRO A 74 -9.84 3.71 27.47
C PRO A 74 -9.31 4.70 28.49
N ASP A 75 -8.30 4.30 29.27
CA ASP A 75 -7.69 5.13 30.32
C ASP A 75 -7.19 6.47 29.79
N LYS A 76 -6.62 6.46 28.57
CA LYS A 76 -6.17 7.71 27.94
C LYS A 76 -7.31 8.71 27.77
N LEU A 77 -8.47 8.27 27.26
CA LEU A 77 -9.64 9.13 27.05
C LEU A 77 -10.16 9.67 28.41
N ILE A 78 -10.26 8.79 29.41
CA ILE A 78 -10.68 9.16 30.76
C ILE A 78 -9.76 10.24 31.34
N GLN A 79 -8.44 10.07 31.23
CA GLN A 79 -7.45 11.04 31.69
C GLN A 79 -7.52 12.36 30.90
N ASP A 80 -7.59 12.31 29.60
CA ASP A 80 -7.58 13.49 28.72
C ASP A 80 -8.83 14.37 28.95
N VAL A 81 -10.01 13.75 29.09
CA VAL A 81 -11.27 14.47 29.31
C VAL A 81 -11.43 14.94 30.74
N SER A 82 -11.19 14.07 31.74
CA SER A 82 -11.41 14.41 33.17
C SER A 82 -10.28 15.20 33.77
N GLY A 83 -9.05 15.13 33.24
CA GLY A 83 -7.85 15.69 33.87
C GLY A 83 -7.31 14.86 35.05
N VAL A 84 -7.93 13.71 35.36
CA VAL A 84 -7.54 12.86 36.49
C VAL A 84 -6.52 11.83 36.05
N LYS A 85 -5.37 11.76 36.71
CA LYS A 85 -4.33 10.75 36.39
C LYS A 85 -4.69 9.37 36.98
N ILE A 86 -4.66 8.34 36.16
CA ILE A 86 -4.88 6.96 36.56
C ILE A 86 -3.50 6.29 36.73
N THR A 87 -3.22 5.81 37.94
CA THR A 87 -1.94 5.15 38.25
C THR A 87 -1.84 3.80 37.59
N GLY A 88 -0.71 3.52 36.89
CA GLY A 88 -0.45 2.26 36.20
C GLY A 88 -1.17 2.10 34.87
N ALA A 89 -1.83 3.16 34.37
CA ALA A 89 -2.37 3.17 33.00
C ALA A 89 -1.28 2.90 31.98
N LEU A 90 -1.55 2.01 31.02
CA LEU A 90 -0.64 1.61 29.94
C LEU A 90 0.69 0.98 30.41
N GLY A 91 0.74 0.50 31.67
CA GLY A 91 1.94 -0.06 32.26
C GLY A 91 2.27 -1.48 31.81
N ASN A 92 3.55 -1.84 31.95
CA ASN A 92 3.98 -3.23 31.78
C ASN A 92 3.43 -4.13 32.92
N LEU A 93 3.68 -5.42 32.84
CA LEU A 93 3.15 -6.42 33.79
C LEU A 93 3.38 -6.02 35.26
N LYS A 94 4.57 -5.51 35.61
CA LYS A 94 4.90 -5.11 36.97
C LYS A 94 4.03 -3.94 37.44
N GLU A 95 3.88 -2.93 36.61
CA GLU A 95 3.06 -1.75 36.91
C GLU A 95 1.58 -2.11 37.00
N ALA A 96 1.10 -3.02 36.12
CA ALA A 96 -0.26 -3.55 36.17
C ALA A 96 -0.53 -4.34 37.46
N GLU A 97 0.43 -5.15 37.93
CA GLU A 97 0.33 -5.86 39.21
C GLU A 97 0.31 -4.91 40.43
N GLU A 98 1.08 -3.84 40.37
CA GLU A 98 1.08 -2.77 41.42
C GLU A 98 -0.26 -2.02 41.41
N ALA A 99 -0.76 -1.64 40.24
CA ALA A 99 -2.08 -1.00 40.09
C ALA A 99 -3.21 -1.88 40.66
N ALA A 100 -3.19 -3.19 40.33
CA ALA A 100 -4.18 -4.12 40.85
C ALA A 100 -4.21 -4.22 42.42
N LYS A 101 -3.06 -4.03 43.07
CA LYS A 101 -3.01 -3.93 44.56
C LYS A 101 -3.69 -2.67 45.04
N LEU A 102 -3.43 -1.52 44.38
CA LEU A 102 -4.05 -0.24 44.71
C LEU A 102 -5.59 -0.30 44.56
N VAL A 103 -6.08 -0.95 43.50
CA VAL A 103 -7.52 -1.17 43.28
C VAL A 103 -8.13 -1.99 44.41
N LYS A 104 -7.44 -3.05 44.89
CA LYS A 104 -7.90 -3.86 46.05
C LYS A 104 -7.95 -3.04 47.34
N GLU A 105 -7.10 -2.03 47.47
CA GLU A 105 -7.10 -1.07 48.61
C GLU A 105 -8.17 0.04 48.43
N GLY A 106 -8.98 -0.01 47.39
CA GLY A 106 -10.02 1.00 47.13
C GLY A 106 -9.50 2.29 46.49
N LYS A 107 -8.27 2.30 45.95
CA LYS A 107 -7.66 3.45 45.31
C LYS A 107 -7.89 3.43 43.82
N LEU A 108 -8.00 4.61 43.18
CA LEU A 108 -8.11 4.76 41.72
C LEU A 108 -6.77 4.40 41.07
N ALA A 109 -6.78 3.29 40.34
CA ALA A 109 -5.63 2.82 39.57
C ALA A 109 -6.14 1.95 38.42
N HIS A 110 -5.25 1.67 37.44
CA HIS A 110 -5.57 0.89 36.28
C HIS A 110 -6.16 -0.50 36.61
N ILE A 111 -7.25 -0.85 35.91
CA ILE A 111 -7.88 -2.16 35.97
C ILE A 111 -7.52 -2.90 34.69
N PRO A 112 -6.76 -4.03 34.75
CA PRO A 112 -6.42 -4.79 33.57
C PRO A 112 -7.68 -5.41 32.96
N SER A 113 -7.70 -5.48 31.62
CA SER A 113 -8.74 -6.22 30.90
C SER A 113 -8.67 -7.71 31.21
N SER A 114 -9.83 -8.34 31.26
CA SER A 114 -10.00 -9.79 31.17
C SER A 114 -10.36 -10.15 29.76
N PHE A 115 -10.10 -11.38 29.34
CA PHE A 115 -10.42 -11.85 27.99
C PHE A 115 -11.41 -12.99 28.06
N LYS A 116 -12.53 -12.84 27.35
CA LYS A 116 -13.58 -13.84 27.21
C LYS A 116 -13.41 -14.62 25.91
N LEU A 117 -13.73 -15.90 25.95
CA LEU A 117 -13.76 -16.76 24.77
C LEU A 117 -15.00 -16.45 23.94
N VAL A 118 -14.82 -16.30 22.61
CA VAL A 118 -15.94 -16.15 21.69
C VAL A 118 -16.63 -17.48 21.49
N SER A 119 -17.93 -17.53 21.79
CA SER A 119 -18.73 -18.71 21.48
C SER A 119 -19.22 -18.68 20.04
N THR A 120 -18.58 -19.48 19.17
CA THR A 120 -18.98 -19.61 17.76
C THR A 120 -20.23 -20.45 17.55
N CYS A 121 -20.74 -21.13 18.57
CA CYS A 121 -21.87 -22.03 18.51
C CYS A 121 -23.10 -21.53 19.30
N THR A 122 -23.24 -20.20 19.47
CA THR A 122 -24.37 -19.55 20.18
C THR A 122 -24.59 -20.06 21.61
N GLY A 123 -23.54 -20.54 22.28
CA GLY A 123 -23.61 -21.11 23.63
C GLY A 123 -24.29 -22.49 23.76
N ARG A 124 -24.63 -23.12 22.63
CA ARG A 124 -25.28 -24.46 22.65
C ARG A 124 -24.31 -25.61 22.78
N PHE A 125 -23.07 -25.39 22.36
CA PHE A 125 -21.96 -26.33 22.44
C PHE A 125 -20.73 -25.64 22.99
N GLU A 126 -19.87 -26.36 23.68
CA GLU A 126 -18.55 -25.85 24.05
C GLU A 126 -17.75 -25.59 22.77
N SER A 127 -17.10 -24.43 22.70
CA SER A 127 -16.23 -24.06 21.61
C SER A 127 -14.80 -24.01 22.13
N ASP A 128 -13.93 -24.79 21.50
CA ASP A 128 -12.49 -24.80 21.80
C ASP A 128 -11.71 -23.79 20.94
N SER A 129 -12.40 -22.96 20.14
CA SER A 129 -11.75 -21.98 19.28
C SER A 129 -11.04 -20.91 20.11
N PRO A 130 -9.70 -20.76 20.03
CA PRO A 130 -8.92 -19.83 20.83
C PRO A 130 -9.07 -18.37 20.33
N TYR A 131 -10.30 -17.88 20.35
CA TYR A 131 -10.71 -16.58 19.88
C TYR A 131 -11.23 -15.75 21.05
N PHE A 132 -10.53 -14.66 21.38
CA PHE A 132 -10.75 -13.87 22.57
C PHE A 132 -11.11 -12.42 22.24
N TYR A 133 -11.89 -11.80 23.15
CA TYR A 133 -12.17 -10.36 23.17
C TYR A 133 -12.06 -9.85 24.60
N SER A 134 -11.70 -8.58 24.78
CA SER A 134 -11.57 -7.96 26.10
C SER A 134 -12.92 -7.64 26.74
N ALA A 135 -12.95 -7.75 28.04
CA ALA A 135 -14.02 -7.33 28.91
C ALA A 135 -13.46 -6.90 30.27
N TYR A 136 -14.27 -6.24 31.10
CA TYR A 136 -13.87 -5.78 32.43
C TYR A 136 -14.78 -6.36 33.51
N ASN A 137 -14.26 -6.49 34.74
CA ASN A 137 -14.97 -7.03 35.90
C ASN A 137 -15.57 -8.42 35.68
N CYS A 138 -14.91 -9.27 34.91
CA CYS A 138 -15.31 -10.65 34.65
C CYS A 138 -14.11 -11.60 34.78
N GLU A 139 -14.38 -12.90 34.70
CA GLU A 139 -13.38 -13.95 34.71
C GLU A 139 -12.51 -13.86 33.44
N ASN A 140 -11.20 -14.12 33.60
CA ASN A 140 -10.26 -14.12 32.48
C ASN A 140 -10.11 -15.54 31.90
N GLU A 141 -10.95 -15.87 30.91
CA GLU A 141 -10.97 -17.20 30.26
C GLU A 141 -9.69 -17.47 29.46
N SER A 142 -9.04 -16.44 28.89
CA SER A 142 -7.75 -16.61 28.22
C SER A 142 -6.65 -17.04 29.20
N ALA A 143 -6.60 -16.47 30.41
CA ALA A 143 -5.63 -16.87 31.41
C ALA A 143 -5.84 -18.32 31.87
N ASP A 144 -7.10 -18.76 31.99
CA ASP A 144 -7.43 -20.14 32.34
C ASP A 144 -7.16 -21.10 31.18
N TYR A 145 -7.46 -20.71 29.95
CA TYR A 145 -7.08 -21.44 28.75
C TYR A 145 -5.56 -21.70 28.71
N LEU A 146 -4.74 -20.66 28.90
CA LEU A 146 -3.28 -20.76 28.91
C LEU A 146 -2.74 -21.70 30.00
N LYS A 147 -3.35 -21.70 31.18
CA LYS A 147 -2.96 -22.63 32.28
C LYS A 147 -3.26 -24.09 31.95
N ASN A 148 -4.33 -24.33 31.19
CA ASN A 148 -4.82 -25.66 30.87
C ASN A 148 -4.18 -26.26 29.60
N LEU A 149 -3.41 -25.48 28.82
CA LEU A 149 -2.67 -25.98 27.67
C LEU A 149 -1.62 -27.02 28.07
N LYS A 150 -1.80 -28.26 27.59
CA LYS A 150 -0.94 -29.40 27.95
C LYS A 150 0.42 -29.40 27.25
N ASN A 151 0.50 -28.83 26.05
CA ASN A 151 1.67 -28.93 25.17
C ASN A 151 2.12 -27.51 24.71
N ARG A 152 2.58 -26.69 25.66
CA ARG A 152 3.16 -25.38 25.32
C ARG A 152 4.52 -25.54 24.64
N SER A 153 4.78 -24.69 23.65
CA SER A 153 6.08 -24.63 22.99
C SER A 153 7.18 -24.27 23.99
N SER A 154 8.28 -25.04 23.98
CA SER A 154 9.49 -24.71 24.73
C SER A 154 10.20 -23.46 24.21
N LYS A 155 9.90 -23.02 22.99
CA LYS A 155 10.43 -21.79 22.38
C LYS A 155 9.71 -20.53 22.86
N GLY A 156 8.54 -20.66 23.48
CA GLY A 156 7.73 -19.54 23.96
C GLY A 156 6.73 -19.02 22.95
N THR A 157 6.02 -17.97 23.36
CA THR A 157 4.97 -17.31 22.56
C THR A 157 5.52 -16.04 21.90
N ILE A 158 5.12 -15.79 20.66
CA ILE A 158 5.35 -14.54 19.93
C ILE A 158 3.99 -13.90 19.66
N VAL A 159 3.86 -12.60 19.88
CA VAL A 159 2.68 -11.82 19.50
C VAL A 159 2.93 -11.15 18.16
N VAL A 160 2.00 -11.29 17.23
CA VAL A 160 2.02 -10.61 15.94
C VAL A 160 0.91 -9.55 15.93
N LEU A 161 1.26 -8.31 15.60
CA LEU A 161 0.28 -7.25 15.41
C LEU A 161 -0.20 -7.22 13.97
N GLY A 162 -1.52 -7.34 13.78
CA GLY A 162 -2.16 -7.17 12.49
C GLY A 162 -2.23 -5.71 12.04
N SER A 163 -2.91 -5.45 10.94
CA SER A 163 -3.03 -4.11 10.35
C SER A 163 -4.22 -3.31 10.88
N GLY A 164 -5.18 -3.98 11.54
CA GLY A 164 -6.46 -3.37 11.87
C GLY A 164 -7.29 -3.05 10.61
N PRO A 165 -8.45 -2.41 10.77
CA PRO A 165 -9.19 -1.84 9.66
C PRO A 165 -8.47 -0.58 9.18
N ILE A 166 -7.74 -0.71 8.07
CA ILE A 166 -7.11 0.43 7.38
C ILE A 166 -8.15 1.03 6.41
N ARG A 167 -7.73 1.65 5.34
CA ARG A 167 -8.61 2.10 4.27
C ARG A 167 -9.00 0.93 3.36
N ILE A 168 -10.14 1.04 2.67
CA ILE A 168 -10.49 0.13 1.57
C ILE A 168 -9.30 0.06 0.60
N GLY A 169 -8.90 -1.16 0.24
CA GLY A 169 -7.78 -1.42 -0.67
C GLY A 169 -6.38 -1.38 -0.04
N GLN A 170 -6.25 -1.21 1.28
CA GLN A 170 -4.94 -1.20 1.95
C GLN A 170 -4.72 -2.33 2.97
N GLY A 171 -5.77 -3.05 3.35
CA GLY A 171 -5.69 -4.05 4.42
C GLY A 171 -5.11 -5.38 3.99
N ILE A 172 -5.43 -5.82 2.78
CA ILE A 172 -5.23 -7.21 2.35
C ILE A 172 -3.75 -7.60 2.19
N GLU A 173 -2.90 -6.70 1.71
CA GLU A 173 -1.48 -6.95 1.51
C GLU A 173 -0.72 -7.05 2.84
N PHE A 174 -1.10 -6.23 3.82
CA PHE A 174 -0.54 -6.32 5.17
C PHE A 174 -1.07 -7.54 5.92
N ASP A 175 -2.34 -7.89 5.70
CA ASP A 175 -2.90 -9.11 6.26
C ASP A 175 -2.20 -10.36 5.72
N TYR A 176 -1.95 -10.43 4.41
CA TYR A 176 -1.12 -11.47 3.80
C TYR A 176 0.23 -11.59 4.51
N ALA A 177 0.93 -10.47 4.74
CA ALA A 177 2.23 -10.48 5.40
C ALA A 177 2.12 -10.97 6.85
N SER A 178 1.09 -10.55 7.59
CA SER A 178 0.84 -10.98 8.96
C SER A 178 0.55 -12.49 9.03
N VAL A 179 -0.31 -13.00 8.15
CA VAL A 179 -0.67 -14.43 8.07
C VAL A 179 0.55 -15.29 7.71
N GLN A 180 1.33 -14.88 6.70
CA GLN A 180 2.55 -15.59 6.33
C GLN A 180 3.57 -15.62 7.48
N CYS A 181 3.71 -14.52 8.22
CA CYS A 181 4.55 -14.45 9.41
C CYS A 181 4.08 -15.45 10.47
N VAL A 182 2.78 -15.46 10.79
CA VAL A 182 2.18 -16.39 11.76
C VAL A 182 2.48 -17.85 11.38
N TRP A 183 2.21 -18.23 10.14
CA TRP A 183 2.45 -19.62 9.68
C TRP A 183 3.93 -19.99 9.73
N ASN A 184 4.82 -19.08 9.36
CA ASN A 184 6.26 -19.34 9.44
C ASN A 184 6.75 -19.49 10.89
N LEU A 185 6.28 -18.67 11.82
CA LEU A 185 6.59 -18.79 13.24
C LEU A 185 6.10 -20.12 13.82
N LYS A 186 4.88 -20.54 13.47
CA LYS A 186 4.33 -21.86 13.85
C LYS A 186 5.17 -23.00 13.29
N ASN A 187 5.56 -22.94 12.01
CA ASN A 187 6.44 -23.94 11.38
C ASN A 187 7.82 -24.00 12.04
N LEU A 188 8.31 -22.88 12.56
CA LEU A 188 9.54 -22.82 13.33
C LEU A 188 9.36 -23.31 14.79
N GLY A 189 8.15 -23.67 15.20
CA GLY A 189 7.81 -24.27 16.48
C GLY A 189 7.57 -23.29 17.61
N TYR A 190 7.25 -22.01 17.31
CA TYR A 190 6.77 -21.05 18.31
C TYR A 190 5.26 -21.18 18.47
N GLU A 191 4.75 -20.82 19.65
CA GLU A 191 3.33 -20.47 19.79
C GLU A 191 3.13 -19.04 19.30
N VAL A 192 2.02 -18.79 18.60
CA VAL A 192 1.74 -17.47 18.02
C VAL A 192 0.35 -16.99 18.45
N ALA A 193 0.32 -15.82 19.07
CA ALA A 193 -0.90 -15.06 19.29
C ALA A 193 -0.93 -13.87 18.31
N ILE A 194 -2.08 -13.63 17.69
CA ILE A 194 -2.29 -12.49 16.81
C ILE A 194 -3.30 -11.53 17.42
N ILE A 195 -3.04 -10.21 17.28
CA ILE A 195 -3.96 -9.15 17.66
C ILE A 195 -4.40 -8.45 16.39
N ASN A 196 -5.69 -8.49 16.09
CA ASN A 196 -6.28 -7.75 14.96
C ASN A 196 -7.77 -7.55 15.19
N ASN A 197 -8.35 -6.49 14.63
CA ASN A 197 -9.78 -6.18 14.75
C ASN A 197 -10.46 -5.91 13.39
N ASN A 198 -9.91 -6.45 12.31
CA ASN A 198 -10.58 -6.48 11.03
C ASN A 198 -11.39 -7.81 10.94
N PRO A 199 -12.74 -7.76 10.89
CA PRO A 199 -13.55 -8.98 10.92
C PRO A 199 -13.56 -9.78 9.62
N GLU A 200 -13.11 -9.17 8.51
CA GLU A 200 -13.20 -9.77 7.17
C GLU A 200 -11.81 -10.01 6.57
N THR A 201 -10.95 -10.70 7.32
CA THR A 201 -9.59 -10.99 6.86
C THR A 201 -9.06 -12.31 7.43
N VAL A 202 -8.13 -12.94 6.73
CA VAL A 202 -7.59 -14.27 7.05
C VAL A 202 -6.86 -14.29 8.41
N SER A 203 -6.21 -13.20 8.81
CA SER A 203 -5.52 -13.15 10.11
C SER A 203 -6.47 -13.25 11.29
N THR A 204 -7.74 -12.93 11.11
CA THR A 204 -8.79 -13.09 12.13
C THR A 204 -9.60 -14.36 12.00
N ASP A 205 -9.21 -15.28 11.12
CA ASP A 205 -9.74 -16.64 11.13
C ASP A 205 -9.15 -17.41 12.33
N PHE A 206 -10.01 -18.15 13.02
CA PHE A 206 -9.69 -18.81 14.30
C PHE A 206 -8.59 -19.87 14.18
N ASP A 207 -8.31 -20.38 12.98
CA ASP A 207 -7.32 -21.42 12.70
C ASP A 207 -5.98 -20.89 12.17
N THR A 208 -5.87 -19.59 11.94
CA THR A 208 -4.63 -18.98 11.44
C THR A 208 -3.53 -19.00 12.50
N ALA A 209 -3.77 -18.42 13.66
CA ALA A 209 -2.85 -18.41 14.79
C ALA A 209 -3.20 -19.47 15.83
N ASP A 210 -2.33 -19.68 16.84
CA ASP A 210 -2.70 -20.54 17.99
C ASP A 210 -3.69 -19.84 18.91
N ARG A 211 -3.69 -18.50 18.92
CA ARG A 211 -4.66 -17.66 19.65
C ARG A 211 -4.90 -16.36 18.88
N LEU A 212 -6.16 -15.98 18.80
CA LEU A 212 -6.61 -14.74 18.23
C LEU A 212 -7.20 -13.84 19.32
N TYR A 213 -6.68 -12.61 19.43
CA TYR A 213 -7.27 -11.54 20.23
C TYR A 213 -7.90 -10.52 19.29
N PHE A 214 -9.23 -10.49 19.27
CA PHE A 214 -9.97 -9.54 18.44
C PHE A 214 -10.07 -8.20 19.18
N GLU A 215 -8.98 -7.44 19.08
CA GLU A 215 -8.78 -6.22 19.84
C GLU A 215 -8.33 -5.07 18.94
N PRO A 216 -8.69 -3.83 19.28
CA PRO A 216 -8.13 -2.66 18.64
C PRO A 216 -6.60 -2.59 18.86
N LEU A 217 -5.90 -2.06 17.87
CA LEU A 217 -4.45 -1.86 17.97
C LEU A 217 -4.14 -0.55 18.69
N THR A 218 -4.62 -0.42 19.93
CA THR A 218 -4.31 0.69 20.84
C THR A 218 -3.23 0.28 21.85
N PRO A 219 -2.50 1.23 22.44
CA PRO A 219 -1.53 0.93 23.48
C PRO A 219 -2.11 0.11 24.64
N GLU A 220 -3.33 0.44 25.09
CA GLU A 220 -3.97 -0.22 26.22
C GLU A 220 -4.38 -1.66 25.91
N ASP A 221 -5.07 -1.88 24.79
CA ASP A 221 -5.55 -3.19 24.43
C ASP A 221 -4.40 -4.16 24.12
N VAL A 222 -3.39 -3.67 23.38
CA VAL A 222 -2.19 -4.46 23.06
C VAL A 222 -1.41 -4.82 24.34
N MET A 223 -1.26 -3.90 25.31
CA MET A 223 -0.60 -4.22 26.57
C MET A 223 -1.40 -5.21 27.41
N GLY A 224 -2.73 -5.16 27.39
CA GLY A 224 -3.59 -6.16 28.04
C GLY A 224 -3.30 -7.57 27.56
N VAL A 225 -3.20 -7.76 26.25
CA VAL A 225 -2.83 -9.04 25.64
C VAL A 225 -1.40 -9.45 25.98
N ILE A 226 -0.43 -8.54 25.84
CA ILE A 226 0.98 -8.79 26.16
C ILE A 226 1.15 -9.22 27.62
N ASN A 227 0.49 -8.54 28.57
CA ASN A 227 0.53 -8.87 29.98
C ASN A 227 -0.09 -10.24 30.30
N THR A 228 -1.06 -10.69 29.48
CA THR A 228 -1.69 -12.01 29.58
C THR A 228 -0.81 -13.10 28.96
N GLU A 229 -0.34 -12.92 27.75
CA GLU A 229 0.43 -13.91 26.98
C GLU A 229 1.90 -14.02 27.44
N LYS A 230 2.48 -12.94 27.94
CA LYS A 230 3.90 -12.84 28.35
C LYS A 230 4.84 -13.33 27.24
N PRO A 231 4.74 -12.74 26.04
CA PRO A 231 5.51 -13.20 24.89
C PRO A 231 7.00 -12.97 25.06
N ILE A 232 7.82 -13.74 24.36
CA ILE A 232 9.27 -13.50 24.25
C ILE A 232 9.58 -12.28 23.38
N GLY A 233 8.65 -11.86 22.52
CA GLY A 233 8.75 -10.67 21.69
C GLY A 233 7.50 -10.42 20.87
N VAL A 234 7.45 -9.25 20.26
CA VAL A 234 6.33 -8.75 19.45
C VAL A 234 6.82 -8.41 18.05
N VAL A 235 6.08 -8.85 17.04
CA VAL A 235 6.31 -8.51 15.62
C VAL A 235 5.35 -7.38 15.23
N VAL A 236 5.92 -6.25 14.81
CA VAL A 236 5.18 -5.05 14.36
C VAL A 236 5.30 -4.81 12.87
N ALA A 237 6.32 -5.36 12.21
CA ALA A 237 6.75 -4.97 10.86
C ALA A 237 5.77 -5.35 9.75
N PHE A 238 4.79 -6.23 10.00
CA PHE A 238 3.85 -6.71 8.99
C PHE A 238 2.46 -6.06 9.08
N GLY A 239 2.12 -5.45 10.21
CA GLY A 239 0.81 -4.81 10.42
C GLY A 239 0.69 -3.38 9.86
N GLY A 240 1.54 -3.00 8.90
CA GLY A 240 1.50 -1.68 8.26
C GLY A 240 1.70 -0.53 9.26
N GLN A 241 1.20 0.63 8.88
CA GLN A 241 1.41 1.86 9.67
C GLN A 241 0.73 1.82 11.05
N THR A 242 -0.37 1.07 11.18
CA THR A 242 -1.09 0.96 12.46
C THR A 242 -0.22 0.28 13.53
N ALA A 243 0.38 -0.86 13.19
CA ALA A 243 1.26 -1.58 14.11
C ALA A 243 2.58 -0.83 14.38
N ILE A 244 3.16 -0.22 13.36
CA ILE A 244 4.42 0.53 13.46
C ILE A 244 4.31 1.69 14.46
N LYS A 245 3.22 2.40 14.51
CA LYS A 245 2.98 3.50 15.48
C LYS A 245 3.08 3.05 16.94
N LEU A 246 2.84 1.77 17.23
CA LEU A 246 2.95 1.20 18.57
C LEU A 246 4.41 0.89 18.99
N THR A 247 5.34 0.84 18.05
CA THR A 247 6.70 0.35 18.29
C THR A 247 7.41 1.16 19.38
N LYS A 248 7.35 2.49 19.29
CA LYS A 248 8.00 3.40 20.26
C LYS A 248 7.41 3.25 21.65
N PHE A 249 6.09 3.08 21.73
CA PHE A 249 5.39 2.82 22.99
C PHE A 249 5.82 1.47 23.60
N LEU A 250 5.76 0.39 22.81
CA LEU A 250 6.12 -0.95 23.28
C LEU A 250 7.59 -1.02 23.76
N ASP A 251 8.50 -0.41 23.01
CA ASP A 251 9.92 -0.30 23.39
C ASP A 251 10.07 0.44 24.73
N SER A 252 9.33 1.54 24.95
CA SER A 252 9.33 2.27 26.22
C SER A 252 8.81 1.47 27.41
N GLN A 253 7.96 0.46 27.17
CA GLN A 253 7.47 -0.49 28.16
C GLN A 253 8.43 -1.67 28.40
N GLY A 254 9.58 -1.71 27.70
CA GLY A 254 10.56 -2.78 27.79
C GLY A 254 10.14 -4.05 27.07
N ILE A 255 9.22 -3.97 26.12
CA ILE A 255 8.76 -5.09 25.29
C ILE A 255 9.76 -5.33 24.16
N GLN A 256 10.24 -6.56 24.03
CA GLN A 256 11.16 -6.93 22.97
C GLN A 256 10.47 -6.85 21.60
N ILE A 257 10.93 -5.96 20.73
CA ILE A 257 10.51 -5.90 19.32
C ILE A 257 11.37 -6.91 18.52
N LEU A 258 10.71 -7.81 17.80
CA LEU A 258 11.35 -8.72 16.86
C LEU A 258 11.44 -8.07 15.50
N GLY A 259 12.65 -7.89 15.01
CA GLY A 259 12.94 -7.22 13.74
C GLY A 259 13.62 -5.86 13.90
N THR A 260 13.24 -4.90 13.08
CA THR A 260 13.80 -3.54 13.09
C THR A 260 13.45 -2.82 14.40
N SER A 261 14.45 -2.21 15.03
CA SER A 261 14.28 -1.54 16.32
C SER A 261 13.43 -0.27 16.24
N ALA A 262 12.83 0.13 17.37
CA ALA A 262 12.07 1.38 17.47
C ALA A 262 12.89 2.60 17.04
N ASN A 263 14.18 2.66 17.43
CA ASN A 263 15.08 3.75 17.04
C ASN A 263 15.36 3.78 15.54
N SER A 264 15.47 2.61 14.90
CA SER A 264 15.69 2.49 13.45
C SER A 264 14.45 2.91 12.66
N ILE A 265 13.26 2.58 13.15
CA ILE A 265 11.99 3.02 12.58
C ILE A 265 11.86 4.53 12.71
N ASP A 266 12.11 5.09 13.90
CA ASP A 266 12.09 6.54 14.16
C ASP A 266 13.10 7.29 13.27
N LEU A 267 14.30 6.73 13.04
CA LEU A 267 15.31 7.29 12.14
C LEU A 267 14.82 7.38 10.69
N ALA A 268 14.00 6.42 10.26
CA ALA A 268 13.43 6.42 8.91
C ALA A 268 12.23 7.37 8.77
N GLU A 269 11.43 7.55 9.83
CA GLU A 269 10.23 8.40 9.82
C GLU A 269 10.52 9.87 10.16
N ASP A 270 11.55 10.14 10.97
CA ASP A 270 11.98 11.49 11.30
C ASP A 270 12.73 12.13 10.14
N ARG A 271 12.20 13.24 9.64
CA ARG A 271 12.74 13.91 8.45
C ARG A 271 14.19 14.36 8.61
N GLU A 272 14.51 15.01 9.73
CA GLU A 272 15.85 15.58 9.95
C GLU A 272 16.88 14.46 10.09
N ARG A 273 16.57 13.46 10.89
CA ARG A 273 17.44 12.29 11.09
C ARG A 273 17.66 11.51 9.79
N PHE A 274 16.58 11.35 8.99
CA PHE A 274 16.68 10.68 7.70
C PHE A 274 17.47 11.49 6.68
N GLU A 275 17.33 12.82 6.66
CA GLU A 275 18.12 13.71 5.82
C GLU A 275 19.61 13.63 6.16
N GLU A 276 19.99 13.70 7.43
CA GLU A 276 21.37 13.49 7.87
C GLU A 276 21.93 12.11 7.46
N LEU A 277 21.11 11.07 7.52
CA LEU A 277 21.51 9.73 7.07
C LEU A 277 21.80 9.70 5.56
N CYS A 278 20.91 10.29 4.75
CA CYS A 278 21.07 10.37 3.32
C CYS A 278 22.32 11.19 2.94
N GLU A 279 22.59 12.29 3.62
CA GLU A 279 23.81 13.08 3.43
C GLU A 279 25.09 12.28 3.73
N LYS A 280 25.11 11.55 4.86
CA LYS A 280 26.24 10.66 5.25
C LYS A 280 26.49 9.54 4.23
N LEU A 281 25.44 9.09 3.53
CA LEU A 281 25.50 8.06 2.49
C LEU A 281 25.66 8.63 1.09
N ASN A 282 25.70 9.95 0.93
CA ASN A 282 25.75 10.65 -0.36
C ASN A 282 24.58 10.25 -1.29
N ILE A 283 23.38 10.18 -0.71
CA ILE A 283 22.12 9.87 -1.40
C ILE A 283 21.33 11.15 -1.61
N ASN A 284 20.95 11.44 -2.85
CA ASN A 284 20.17 12.63 -3.18
C ASN A 284 18.71 12.49 -2.71
N ARG A 285 18.12 13.60 -2.25
CA ARG A 285 16.70 13.75 -1.95
C ARG A 285 16.12 15.00 -2.62
N PRO A 286 14.80 15.03 -2.92
CA PRO A 286 14.13 16.27 -3.26
C PRO A 286 14.32 17.30 -2.13
N LYS A 287 14.66 18.54 -2.48
CA LYS A 287 14.78 19.61 -1.48
C LYS A 287 13.41 19.95 -0.91
N GLY A 288 13.34 20.21 0.38
CA GLY A 288 12.09 20.55 1.02
C GLY A 288 12.27 21.36 2.29
N LEU A 289 11.17 21.98 2.74
CA LEU A 289 11.11 22.83 3.91
C LEU A 289 9.89 22.49 4.76
N THR A 290 9.98 22.74 6.05
CA THR A 290 8.86 22.63 6.98
C THR A 290 8.26 24.03 7.17
N ILE A 291 6.94 24.14 7.09
CA ILE A 291 6.20 25.43 7.13
C ILE A 291 5.00 25.31 8.07
N PHE A 292 4.60 26.43 8.67
CA PHE A 292 3.47 26.53 9.60
C PHE A 292 2.41 27.52 9.10
N THR A 293 2.79 28.47 8.25
CA THR A 293 1.90 29.55 7.76
C THR A 293 1.86 29.60 6.23
N CYS A 294 0.85 30.27 5.71
CA CYS A 294 0.71 30.49 4.27
C CYS A 294 1.84 31.38 3.72
N GLU A 295 2.29 32.37 4.50
CA GLU A 295 3.39 33.26 4.15
C GLU A 295 4.70 32.48 4.03
N GLU A 296 5.00 31.61 5.00
CA GLU A 296 6.17 30.70 4.95
C GLU A 296 6.10 29.77 3.75
N ALA A 297 4.91 29.27 3.39
CA ALA A 297 4.70 28.44 2.20
C ALA A 297 5.10 29.21 0.92
N LEU A 298 4.62 30.45 0.76
CA LEU A 298 4.94 31.29 -0.38
C LEU A 298 6.42 31.72 -0.44
N GLU A 299 7.09 31.86 0.70
CA GLU A 299 8.53 32.08 0.73
C GLU A 299 9.32 30.81 0.35
N ALA A 300 8.86 29.67 0.80
CA ALA A 300 9.44 28.37 0.45
C ALA A 300 9.36 28.11 -1.06
N THR A 301 8.23 28.42 -1.72
CA THR A 301 8.09 28.25 -3.17
C THR A 301 9.07 29.13 -3.96
N LYS A 302 9.41 30.33 -3.47
CA LYS A 302 10.43 31.18 -4.11
C LYS A 302 11.84 30.56 -4.07
N LYS A 303 12.13 29.76 -3.04
CA LYS A 303 13.43 29.07 -2.89
C LYS A 303 13.47 27.76 -3.66
N LEU A 304 12.37 27.00 -3.65
CA LEU A 304 12.29 25.68 -4.27
C LEU A 304 11.97 25.73 -5.77
N GLY A 305 11.25 26.75 -6.21
CA GLY A 305 10.67 26.83 -7.56
C GLY A 305 9.40 25.97 -7.68
N TYR A 306 8.56 26.30 -8.67
CA TYR A 306 7.38 25.48 -9.01
C TYR A 306 7.73 24.39 -10.03
N PRO A 307 7.03 23.24 -10.01
CA PRO A 307 5.98 22.85 -9.07
C PRO A 307 6.52 22.38 -7.70
N VAL A 308 5.65 22.43 -6.67
CA VAL A 308 5.96 21.94 -5.31
C VAL A 308 4.91 20.96 -4.85
N LEU A 309 5.31 20.01 -4.00
CA LEU A 309 4.43 19.07 -3.31
C LEU A 309 4.21 19.56 -1.88
N LEU A 310 2.95 19.79 -1.51
CA LEU A 310 2.55 20.11 -0.15
C LEU A 310 1.94 18.88 0.51
N ARG A 311 2.37 18.58 1.74
CA ARG A 311 1.86 17.45 2.52
C ARG A 311 1.82 17.77 4.01
N PRO A 312 0.77 17.39 4.75
CA PRO A 312 0.79 17.42 6.21
C PRO A 312 1.88 16.48 6.75
N SER A 313 2.44 16.77 7.93
CA SER A 313 3.54 15.98 8.50
C SER A 313 3.15 14.53 8.84
N TYR A 314 1.88 14.29 9.15
CA TYR A 314 1.37 12.96 9.48
C TYR A 314 0.25 12.57 8.53
N VAL A 315 0.59 11.83 7.47
CA VAL A 315 -0.34 11.43 6.41
C VAL A 315 -0.36 9.92 6.26
N LEU A 316 -1.57 9.34 6.16
CA LEU A 316 -1.79 7.94 5.77
C LEU A 316 -2.25 7.89 4.31
N GLY A 317 -1.54 7.12 3.46
CA GLY A 317 -1.93 6.90 2.07
C GLY A 317 -2.04 8.17 1.23
N GLY A 318 -1.19 9.16 1.47
CA GLY A 318 -1.15 10.41 0.69
C GLY A 318 -2.34 11.35 0.90
N GLN A 319 -3.17 11.13 1.92
CA GLN A 319 -4.35 11.95 2.19
C GLN A 319 -3.96 13.42 2.39
N ASN A 320 -4.73 14.33 1.76
CA ASN A 320 -4.45 15.76 1.80
C ASN A 320 -3.09 16.20 1.22
N MET A 321 -2.44 15.41 0.39
CA MET A 321 -1.30 15.84 -0.41
C MET A 321 -1.75 16.51 -1.70
N ILE A 322 -1.02 17.54 -2.15
CA ILE A 322 -1.30 18.24 -3.41
C ILE A 322 -0.03 18.70 -4.10
N VAL A 323 -0.03 18.64 -5.43
CA VAL A 323 1.00 19.29 -6.25
C VAL A 323 0.49 20.68 -6.64
N ALA A 324 1.21 21.72 -6.21
CA ALA A 324 0.90 23.12 -6.51
C ALA A 324 1.81 23.66 -7.61
N PHE A 325 1.23 24.33 -8.58
CA PHE A 325 1.93 24.87 -9.76
C PHE A 325 2.09 26.38 -9.72
N ASN A 326 1.46 27.06 -8.77
CA ASN A 326 1.48 28.51 -8.61
C ASN A 326 1.08 28.92 -7.17
N ASP A 327 1.20 30.23 -6.89
CA ASP A 327 0.88 30.80 -5.58
C ASP A 327 -0.58 30.63 -5.17
N ASP A 328 -1.51 30.61 -6.13
CA ASP A 328 -2.93 30.49 -5.83
C ASP A 328 -3.30 29.08 -5.38
N ASP A 329 -2.71 28.06 -6.00
CA ASP A 329 -2.84 26.65 -5.57
C ASP A 329 -2.33 26.49 -4.12
N VAL A 330 -1.20 27.11 -3.77
CA VAL A 330 -0.63 27.07 -2.42
C VAL A 330 -1.55 27.74 -1.40
N LYS A 331 -2.09 28.94 -1.73
CA LYS A 331 -3.00 29.67 -0.84
C LYS A 331 -4.31 28.90 -0.60
N GLU A 332 -4.88 28.33 -1.65
CA GLU A 332 -6.09 27.51 -1.55
C GLU A 332 -5.87 26.31 -0.64
N TYR A 333 -4.79 25.59 -0.86
CA TYR A 333 -4.43 24.42 -0.05
C TYR A 333 -4.17 24.76 1.42
N MET A 334 -3.34 25.76 1.68
CA MET A 334 -3.05 26.18 3.05
C MET A 334 -4.32 26.62 3.79
N LYS A 335 -5.25 27.26 3.10
CA LYS A 335 -6.55 27.63 3.68
C LYS A 335 -7.37 26.40 4.10
N ILE A 336 -7.36 25.33 3.30
CA ILE A 336 -8.06 24.07 3.61
C ILE A 336 -7.42 23.39 4.83
N ILE A 337 -6.10 23.30 4.87
CA ILE A 337 -5.36 22.67 5.98
C ILE A 337 -5.57 23.41 7.30
N LEU A 338 -5.44 24.74 7.27
CA LEU A 338 -5.61 25.58 8.48
C LEU A 338 -7.06 25.56 8.98
N ALA A 339 -8.06 25.46 8.07
CA ALA A 339 -9.48 25.35 8.45
C ALA A 339 -9.81 24.02 9.13
N GLN A 340 -9.01 22.96 8.92
CA GLN A 340 -9.18 21.67 9.59
C GLN A 340 -8.55 21.62 10.99
N GLY A 341 -7.99 22.73 11.50
CA GLY A 341 -7.38 22.80 12.82
C GLY A 341 -6.14 21.93 12.99
N ILE A 342 -5.44 21.67 11.90
CA ILE A 342 -4.21 20.87 11.93
C ILE A 342 -3.10 21.74 12.52
N GLU A 343 -2.76 21.52 13.78
CA GLU A 343 -1.66 22.20 14.49
C GLU A 343 -0.26 21.73 14.06
N ASN A 344 -0.18 20.71 13.20
CA ASN A 344 1.08 20.11 12.77
C ASN A 344 1.69 20.89 11.60
N PRO A 345 3.03 20.90 11.48
CA PRO A 345 3.69 21.54 10.36
C PRO A 345 3.31 20.88 9.04
N VAL A 346 3.26 21.69 7.98
CA VAL A 346 3.11 21.24 6.60
C VAL A 346 4.50 21.14 5.98
N LEU A 347 4.76 20.07 5.25
CA LEU A 347 5.98 19.90 4.49
C LEU A 347 5.76 20.39 3.06
N ILE A 348 6.71 21.14 2.53
CA ILE A 348 6.73 21.60 1.14
C ILE A 348 8.02 21.10 0.50
N ASP A 349 7.88 20.26 -0.51
CA ASP A 349 9.01 19.64 -1.20
C ASP A 349 9.03 20.08 -2.68
N GLN A 350 10.23 20.18 -3.26
CA GLN A 350 10.38 20.35 -4.69
C GLN A 350 9.77 19.14 -5.41
N TYR A 351 8.80 19.39 -6.28
CA TYR A 351 8.19 18.34 -7.08
C TYR A 351 9.01 18.08 -8.33
N MET A 352 9.50 16.85 -8.46
CA MET A 352 10.30 16.39 -9.60
C MET A 352 9.47 15.37 -10.39
N MET A 353 9.06 15.72 -11.61
CA MET A 353 8.31 14.83 -12.48
C MET A 353 9.27 13.87 -13.20
N GLY A 354 9.46 12.68 -12.66
CA GLY A 354 10.39 11.68 -13.16
C GLY A 354 9.88 10.26 -13.06
N ILE A 355 10.72 9.30 -13.42
CA ILE A 355 10.41 7.87 -13.36
C ILE A 355 10.51 7.41 -11.92
N GLU A 356 9.44 6.82 -11.40
CA GLU A 356 9.39 6.26 -10.05
C GLU A 356 9.73 4.77 -10.06
N LEU A 357 10.53 4.37 -9.08
CA LEU A 357 10.98 2.99 -8.90
C LEU A 357 10.73 2.56 -7.47
N GLU A 358 10.43 1.29 -7.29
CA GLU A 358 10.22 0.69 -5.98
C GLU A 358 11.11 -0.54 -5.81
N VAL A 359 11.75 -0.63 -4.64
CA VAL A 359 12.62 -1.73 -4.24
C VAL A 359 12.14 -2.27 -2.90
N ASP A 360 11.76 -3.54 -2.88
CA ASP A 360 11.57 -4.28 -1.64
C ASP A 360 12.80 -5.15 -1.37
N GLY A 361 13.30 -5.09 -0.16
CA GLY A 361 14.46 -5.85 0.27
C GLY A 361 14.23 -6.62 1.57
N ILE A 362 15.06 -7.62 1.80
CA ILE A 362 15.15 -8.36 3.04
C ILE A 362 16.56 -8.14 3.62
N CYS A 363 16.63 -7.74 4.89
CA CYS A 363 17.90 -7.45 5.57
C CYS A 363 17.99 -8.25 6.89
N ASP A 364 19.17 -8.81 7.19
CA ASP A 364 19.45 -9.50 8.46
C ASP A 364 20.39 -8.70 9.38
N GLY A 365 20.69 -7.44 8.99
CA GLY A 365 21.63 -6.55 9.67
C GLY A 365 23.08 -6.67 9.19
N GLU A 366 23.40 -7.64 8.34
CA GLU A 366 24.73 -7.83 7.73
C GLU A 366 24.66 -7.88 6.21
N ASP A 367 23.65 -8.57 5.67
CA ASP A 367 23.42 -8.75 4.25
C ASP A 367 22.01 -8.28 3.85
N VAL A 368 21.86 -7.95 2.57
CA VAL A 368 20.56 -7.55 1.98
C VAL A 368 20.31 -8.37 0.73
N LEU A 369 19.11 -8.96 0.62
CA LEU A 369 18.59 -9.57 -0.59
C LEU A 369 17.55 -8.64 -1.20
N ILE A 370 17.67 -8.32 -2.48
CA ILE A 370 16.72 -7.52 -3.28
C ILE A 370 16.09 -8.46 -4.29
N PRO A 371 14.84 -8.89 -4.12
CA PRO A 371 14.15 -9.77 -5.07
C PRO A 371 13.99 -9.16 -6.45
N GLY A 372 13.78 -7.83 -6.53
CA GLY A 372 13.67 -7.13 -7.81
C GLY A 372 13.50 -5.64 -7.66
N ILE A 373 13.64 -4.95 -8.79
CA ILE A 373 13.41 -3.51 -8.93
C ILE A 373 12.19 -3.34 -9.82
N MET A 374 11.14 -2.70 -9.30
CA MET A 374 9.91 -2.38 -10.02
C MET A 374 9.99 -0.96 -10.58
N GLU A 375 9.38 -0.74 -11.73
CA GLU A 375 9.27 0.58 -12.36
C GLU A 375 7.82 0.92 -12.60
N HIS A 376 7.40 2.14 -12.24
CA HIS A 376 6.05 2.60 -12.49
C HIS A 376 5.91 3.13 -13.92
N ILE A 377 4.77 2.90 -14.54
CA ILE A 377 4.42 3.48 -15.83
C ILE A 377 4.14 4.97 -15.65
N GLU A 378 3.37 5.33 -14.64
CA GLU A 378 3.06 6.70 -14.30
C GLU A 378 4.26 7.38 -13.66
N ARG A 379 4.54 8.60 -14.10
CA ARG A 379 5.54 9.46 -13.46
C ARG A 379 5.09 9.86 -12.06
N THR A 380 6.05 10.32 -11.24
CA THR A 380 5.79 10.83 -9.87
C THR A 380 4.57 11.73 -9.76
N GLY A 381 3.89 11.66 -8.62
CA GLY A 381 2.69 12.44 -8.31
C GLY A 381 1.41 11.60 -8.24
N ILE A 382 1.46 10.33 -8.63
CA ILE A 382 0.41 9.35 -8.41
C ILE A 382 0.88 8.39 -7.33
N HIS A 383 0.00 8.06 -6.38
CA HIS A 383 0.33 7.12 -5.31
C HIS A 383 0.78 5.76 -5.88
N SER A 384 1.82 5.16 -5.33
CA SER A 384 2.39 3.89 -5.82
C SER A 384 1.37 2.75 -5.91
N GLY A 385 0.38 2.74 -5.01
CA GLY A 385 -0.76 1.81 -5.06
C GLY A 385 -1.66 1.98 -6.27
N ASP A 386 -1.75 3.18 -6.82
CA ASP A 386 -2.60 3.54 -7.96
C ASP A 386 -1.84 3.49 -9.29
N SER A 387 -0.52 3.28 -9.23
CA SER A 387 0.34 3.18 -10.41
C SER A 387 0.43 1.75 -10.93
N ILE A 388 0.56 1.63 -12.25
CA ILE A 388 0.88 0.37 -12.90
C ILE A 388 2.38 0.12 -12.69
N ALA A 389 2.73 -0.95 -11.97
CA ALA A 389 4.11 -1.31 -11.70
C ALA A 389 4.55 -2.50 -12.56
N VAL A 390 5.69 -2.37 -13.21
CA VAL A 390 6.26 -3.37 -14.11
C VAL A 390 7.54 -3.95 -13.49
N TYR A 391 7.65 -5.25 -13.50
CA TYR A 391 8.83 -5.99 -13.11
C TYR A 391 9.24 -6.98 -14.21
N PRO A 392 10.53 -7.08 -14.54
CA PRO A 392 11.62 -6.19 -14.13
C PRO A 392 11.50 -4.78 -14.73
N SER A 393 12.19 -3.82 -14.11
CA SER A 393 12.32 -2.47 -14.68
C SER A 393 12.92 -2.50 -16.08
N TRP A 394 12.39 -1.69 -17.00
CA TRP A 394 12.75 -1.76 -18.43
C TRP A 394 13.59 -0.55 -18.92
N ASN A 395 13.55 0.58 -18.21
CA ASN A 395 14.29 1.81 -18.60
C ASN A 395 15.62 2.00 -17.84
N LEU A 396 15.99 1.07 -16.96
CA LEU A 396 17.22 1.18 -16.17
C LEU A 396 18.45 0.77 -16.99
N ASN A 397 19.39 1.69 -17.14
CA ASN A 397 20.74 1.33 -17.56
C ASN A 397 21.53 0.67 -16.39
N ASP A 398 22.62 0.00 -16.73
CA ASP A 398 23.40 -0.77 -15.75
C ASP A 398 23.98 0.11 -14.63
N VAL A 399 24.39 1.35 -14.94
CA VAL A 399 24.95 2.30 -13.96
C VAL A 399 23.93 2.70 -12.90
N LEU A 400 22.71 3.03 -13.33
CA LEU A 400 21.62 3.36 -12.40
C LEU A 400 21.19 2.13 -11.60
N ARG A 401 21.14 0.96 -12.25
CA ARG A 401 20.81 -0.29 -11.57
C ARG A 401 21.78 -0.63 -10.44
N GLU A 402 23.08 -0.55 -10.72
CA GLU A 402 24.12 -0.79 -9.72
C GLU A 402 24.05 0.26 -8.60
N LYS A 403 23.79 1.52 -8.93
CA LYS A 403 23.63 2.61 -7.96
C LYS A 403 22.44 2.34 -7.03
N ILE A 404 21.29 1.90 -7.57
CA ILE A 404 20.10 1.55 -6.79
C ILE A 404 20.41 0.40 -5.83
N ILE A 405 21.01 -0.69 -6.34
CA ILE A 405 21.36 -1.87 -5.53
C ILE A 405 22.25 -1.44 -4.36
N LYS A 406 23.34 -0.72 -4.66
CA LYS A 406 24.27 -0.27 -3.65
C LYS A 406 23.64 0.64 -2.62
N GLN A 407 22.89 1.66 -3.06
CA GLN A 407 22.22 2.60 -2.13
C GLN A 407 21.17 1.88 -1.27
N SER A 408 20.44 0.91 -1.83
CA SER A 408 19.46 0.13 -1.06
C SER A 408 20.13 -0.72 0.02
N GLN A 409 21.26 -1.34 -0.30
CA GLN A 409 22.07 -2.12 0.66
C GLN A 409 22.64 -1.21 1.76
N ASP A 410 23.32 -0.14 1.38
CA ASP A 410 23.93 0.81 2.31
C ASP A 410 22.89 1.42 3.26
N LEU A 411 21.72 1.78 2.73
CA LEU A 411 20.64 2.37 3.51
C LEU A 411 20.04 1.38 4.49
N ALA A 412 19.69 0.16 4.04
CA ALA A 412 19.10 -0.87 4.90
C ALA A 412 20.04 -1.25 6.05
N LEU A 413 21.33 -1.40 5.77
CA LEU A 413 22.35 -1.71 6.78
C LEU A 413 22.56 -0.55 7.76
N LYS A 414 22.62 0.69 7.29
CA LYS A 414 22.83 1.87 8.15
C LYS A 414 21.61 2.21 9.00
N LEU A 415 20.42 1.93 8.51
CA LEU A 415 19.19 1.98 9.32
C LEU A 415 19.16 0.86 10.38
N GLY A 416 19.98 -0.17 10.27
CA GLY A 416 19.94 -1.33 11.16
C GLY A 416 18.67 -2.15 10.97
N THR A 417 18.17 -2.22 9.73
CA THR A 417 16.99 -3.00 9.39
C THR A 417 17.19 -4.47 9.66
N LYS A 418 16.17 -5.13 10.22
CA LYS A 418 16.06 -6.58 10.34
C LYS A 418 14.67 -7.02 9.89
N GLY A 419 14.58 -7.75 8.80
CA GLY A 419 13.33 -8.09 8.13
C GLY A 419 13.16 -7.33 6.82
N LEU A 420 11.96 -6.85 6.54
CA LEU A 420 11.64 -6.15 5.30
C LEU A 420 12.02 -4.67 5.32
N VAL A 421 12.39 -4.18 4.16
CA VAL A 421 12.58 -2.76 3.87
C VAL A 421 12.03 -2.45 2.48
N ASN A 422 11.25 -1.38 2.39
CA ASN A 422 10.74 -0.82 1.13
C ASN A 422 11.39 0.54 0.89
N ILE A 423 11.88 0.76 -0.31
CA ILE A 423 12.56 2.00 -0.70
C ILE A 423 11.96 2.49 -2.01
N GLN A 424 11.53 3.74 -2.02
CA GLN A 424 11.02 4.40 -3.21
C GLN A 424 12.04 5.39 -3.76
N TYR A 425 12.34 5.22 -5.04
CA TYR A 425 13.30 6.03 -5.77
C TYR A 425 12.63 6.82 -6.89
N LEU A 426 13.30 7.89 -7.29
CA LEU A 426 12.94 8.74 -8.40
C LEU A 426 14.17 8.94 -9.30
N ILE A 427 14.02 8.74 -10.61
CA ILE A 427 14.99 9.16 -11.60
C ILE A 427 14.51 10.48 -12.21
N TYR A 428 15.29 11.53 -12.04
CA TYR A 428 15.03 12.84 -12.59
C TYR A 428 16.30 13.42 -13.22
N ASN A 429 16.23 13.83 -14.48
CA ASN A 429 17.39 14.31 -15.25
C ASN A 429 18.59 13.33 -15.22
N ASN A 430 18.33 12.04 -15.30
CA ASN A 430 19.32 10.96 -15.24
C ASN A 430 20.06 10.83 -13.88
N ASP A 431 19.59 11.52 -12.86
CA ASP A 431 20.06 11.39 -11.49
C ASP A 431 19.05 10.62 -10.63
N LEU A 432 19.58 9.84 -9.66
CA LEU A 432 18.80 9.05 -8.72
C LEU A 432 18.55 9.82 -7.43
N TYR A 433 17.31 9.88 -7.00
CA TYR A 433 16.84 10.47 -5.74
C TYR A 433 16.07 9.44 -4.94
N ILE A 434 16.11 9.53 -3.60
CA ILE A 434 15.26 8.75 -2.73
C ILE A 434 14.04 9.60 -2.31
N ILE A 435 12.85 9.01 -2.40
CA ILE A 435 11.59 9.62 -1.94
C ILE A 435 11.36 9.29 -0.48
N GLU A 436 11.33 7.97 -0.16
CA GLU A 436 11.10 7.49 1.19
C GLU A 436 11.68 6.09 1.41
N VAL A 437 11.85 5.74 2.68
CA VAL A 437 12.20 4.40 3.12
C VAL A 437 11.22 3.95 4.21
N ASN A 438 10.78 2.70 4.11
CA ASN A 438 9.87 2.08 5.07
C ASN A 438 10.52 0.79 5.59
N PRO A 439 11.09 0.74 6.81
CA PRO A 439 11.70 -0.46 7.37
C PRO A 439 10.62 -1.44 7.90
N ARG A 440 9.72 -1.84 7.03
CA ARG A 440 8.56 -2.70 7.28
C ARG A 440 8.07 -3.31 5.98
N SER A 441 7.02 -4.16 6.06
CA SER A 441 6.31 -4.66 4.88
C SER A 441 5.72 -3.51 4.06
N SER A 442 5.73 -3.69 2.75
CA SER A 442 5.06 -2.84 1.77
C SER A 442 3.87 -3.57 1.15
N ARG A 443 3.10 -2.86 0.36
CA ARG A 443 1.98 -3.42 -0.39
C ARG A 443 2.42 -4.27 -1.58
N THR A 444 3.62 -4.04 -2.09
CA THR A 444 4.19 -4.79 -3.21
C THR A 444 4.80 -6.14 -2.82
N VAL A 445 4.96 -6.43 -1.52
CA VAL A 445 5.53 -7.70 -1.02
C VAL A 445 4.80 -8.95 -1.54
N PRO A 446 3.45 -9.04 -1.53
CA PRO A 446 2.77 -10.21 -2.09
C PRO A 446 3.04 -10.38 -3.59
N TYR A 447 3.01 -9.28 -4.33
CA TYR A 447 3.26 -9.26 -5.76
C TYR A 447 4.69 -9.71 -6.08
N ILE A 448 5.71 -9.06 -5.51
CA ILE A 448 7.10 -9.36 -5.82
C ILE A 448 7.51 -10.75 -5.33
N SER A 449 6.98 -11.21 -4.17
CA SER A 449 7.19 -12.58 -3.71
C SER A 449 6.68 -13.61 -4.72
N LYS A 450 5.50 -13.38 -5.28
CA LYS A 450 4.87 -14.29 -6.23
C LYS A 450 5.65 -14.36 -7.55
N VAL A 451 5.97 -13.21 -8.12
CA VAL A 451 6.59 -13.15 -9.47
C VAL A 451 8.08 -13.51 -9.47
N THR A 452 8.78 -13.36 -8.35
CA THR A 452 10.19 -13.77 -8.23
C THR A 452 10.38 -15.16 -7.66
N GLY A 453 9.35 -15.71 -6.99
CA GLY A 453 9.44 -16.95 -6.24
C GLY A 453 10.31 -16.84 -4.98
N VAL A 454 10.63 -15.63 -4.52
CA VAL A 454 11.34 -15.38 -3.25
C VAL A 454 10.29 -15.24 -2.15
N PRO A 455 10.22 -16.14 -1.16
CA PRO A 455 9.22 -16.08 -0.09
C PRO A 455 9.62 -15.01 0.93
N MET A 456 9.39 -13.73 0.57
CA MET A 456 9.94 -12.58 1.29
C MET A 456 9.58 -12.54 2.76
N VAL A 457 8.31 -12.82 3.10
CA VAL A 457 7.85 -12.78 4.50
C VAL A 457 8.48 -13.91 5.32
N GLU A 458 8.64 -15.11 4.74
CA GLU A 458 9.36 -16.22 5.39
C GLU A 458 10.80 -15.83 5.70
N LEU A 459 11.54 -15.36 4.68
CA LEU A 459 12.96 -15.01 4.85
C LEU A 459 13.11 -13.85 5.85
N ALA A 460 12.22 -12.86 5.80
CA ALA A 460 12.21 -11.74 6.73
C ALA A 460 11.93 -12.22 8.17
N THR A 461 10.97 -13.12 8.36
CA THR A 461 10.64 -13.68 9.68
C THR A 461 11.84 -14.44 10.26
N ARG A 462 12.54 -15.24 9.45
CA ARG A 462 13.76 -15.95 9.86
C ARG A 462 14.90 -14.98 10.17
N ALA A 463 15.07 -13.93 9.37
CA ALA A 463 16.07 -12.88 9.61
C ALA A 463 15.81 -12.12 10.92
N MET A 464 14.55 -11.82 11.24
CA MET A 464 14.15 -11.20 12.52
C MET A 464 14.49 -12.08 13.73
N LEU A 465 14.49 -13.40 13.56
CA LEU A 465 14.87 -14.39 14.57
C LEU A 465 16.40 -14.64 14.62
N GLY A 466 17.18 -13.97 13.76
CA GLY A 466 18.64 -13.99 13.77
C GLY A 466 19.29 -14.93 12.76
N GLU A 467 18.53 -15.59 11.88
CA GLU A 467 19.12 -16.38 10.79
C GLU A 467 19.73 -15.44 9.73
N LYS A 468 20.79 -15.92 9.06
CA LYS A 468 21.51 -15.13 8.06
C LYS A 468 20.99 -15.40 6.66
N ILE A 469 20.73 -14.33 5.89
CA ILE A 469 20.19 -14.41 4.53
C ILE A 469 21.07 -15.27 3.61
N LYS A 470 22.38 -15.16 3.73
CA LYS A 470 23.35 -15.97 2.96
C LYS A 470 23.17 -17.47 3.12
N ASP A 471 22.63 -17.93 4.27
CA ASP A 471 22.42 -19.34 4.60
C ASP A 471 21.03 -19.84 4.19
N MET A 472 20.13 -18.95 3.71
CA MET A 472 18.75 -19.27 3.34
C MET A 472 18.58 -19.75 1.89
N GLY A 473 19.66 -19.80 1.09
CA GLY A 473 19.66 -20.39 -0.26
C GLY A 473 19.22 -19.46 -1.40
N TYR A 474 18.96 -18.18 -1.13
CA TYR A 474 18.54 -17.18 -2.14
C TYR A 474 19.67 -16.23 -2.54
N GLY A 475 20.82 -16.28 -1.87
CA GLY A 475 21.94 -15.36 -2.08
C GLY A 475 21.72 -14.00 -1.46
N THR A 476 22.57 -13.02 -1.85
CA THR A 476 22.53 -11.63 -1.40
C THR A 476 22.61 -10.70 -2.60
N GLY A 477 22.26 -9.41 -2.43
CA GLY A 477 22.19 -8.44 -3.53
C GLY A 477 20.96 -8.63 -4.39
N LEU A 478 21.03 -8.26 -5.67
CA LEU A 478 19.91 -8.40 -6.61
C LEU A 478 19.72 -9.86 -6.99
N TYR A 479 18.49 -10.35 -6.79
CA TYR A 479 18.12 -11.69 -7.18
C TYR A 479 17.95 -11.82 -8.71
N ARG A 480 17.97 -13.05 -9.20
CA ARG A 480 17.89 -13.35 -10.63
C ARG A 480 16.61 -12.77 -11.25
N ILE A 481 16.75 -12.09 -12.38
CA ILE A 481 15.62 -11.56 -13.15
C ILE A 481 14.91 -12.74 -13.83
N PRO A 482 13.58 -12.90 -13.70
CA PRO A 482 12.83 -13.95 -14.39
C PRO A 482 12.73 -13.67 -15.89
N PRO A 483 12.44 -14.70 -16.71
CA PRO A 483 12.29 -14.53 -18.15
C PRO A 483 10.95 -13.93 -18.59
N TYR A 484 10.17 -13.38 -17.67
CA TYR A 484 8.86 -12.81 -17.90
C TYR A 484 8.81 -11.37 -17.41
N PHE A 485 7.93 -10.57 -18.03
CA PHE A 485 7.43 -9.34 -17.46
C PHE A 485 6.20 -9.64 -16.61
N ALA A 486 6.19 -9.10 -15.42
CA ALA A 486 5.05 -9.11 -14.52
C ALA A 486 4.58 -7.68 -14.34
N VAL A 487 3.27 -7.46 -14.43
CA VAL A 487 2.68 -6.14 -14.36
C VAL A 487 1.58 -6.16 -13.30
N LYS A 488 1.74 -5.33 -12.28
CA LYS A 488 0.68 -5.03 -11.31
C LYS A 488 -0.18 -3.92 -11.89
N VAL A 489 -1.48 -4.14 -12.03
CA VAL A 489 -2.45 -3.13 -12.44
C VAL A 489 -3.42 -2.87 -11.29
N PRO A 490 -3.58 -1.61 -10.85
CA PRO A 490 -4.53 -1.29 -9.79
C PRO A 490 -5.98 -1.47 -10.26
N VAL A 491 -6.85 -1.87 -9.34
CA VAL A 491 -8.29 -1.97 -9.56
C VAL A 491 -8.98 -0.85 -8.78
N PHE A 492 -9.92 -0.17 -9.43
CA PHE A 492 -10.68 0.92 -8.84
C PHE A 492 -12.17 0.56 -8.79
N SER A 493 -12.81 0.76 -7.65
CA SER A 493 -14.26 0.55 -7.46
C SER A 493 -15.02 1.87 -7.47
N PHE A 494 -14.74 2.73 -8.46
CA PHE A 494 -15.36 4.07 -8.55
C PHE A 494 -16.88 4.00 -8.74
N GLU A 495 -17.39 2.94 -9.32
CA GLU A 495 -18.83 2.68 -9.46
C GLU A 495 -19.54 2.53 -8.09
N LYS A 496 -18.83 2.07 -7.07
CA LYS A 496 -19.32 1.90 -5.69
C LYS A 496 -19.03 3.12 -4.81
N LEU A 497 -18.03 3.92 -5.17
CA LEU A 497 -17.57 5.09 -4.41
C LEU A 497 -18.09 6.38 -5.07
N MET A 498 -19.37 6.68 -4.85
CA MET A 498 -20.14 7.70 -5.57
C MET A 498 -19.56 9.12 -5.47
N ASP A 499 -18.92 9.46 -4.35
CA ASP A 499 -18.43 10.83 -4.08
C ASP A 499 -16.92 11.01 -4.33
N VAL A 500 -16.23 9.97 -4.82
CA VAL A 500 -14.78 10.02 -5.07
C VAL A 500 -14.50 10.50 -6.48
N ASP A 501 -13.68 11.56 -6.61
CA ASP A 501 -13.16 11.97 -7.93
C ASP A 501 -12.16 10.90 -8.43
N THR A 502 -12.33 10.50 -9.68
CA THR A 502 -11.52 9.45 -10.32
C THR A 502 -10.13 9.93 -10.74
N HIS A 503 -9.81 11.22 -10.58
CA HIS A 503 -8.50 11.77 -10.88
C HIS A 503 -7.44 11.18 -9.94
N LEU A 504 -6.43 10.52 -10.50
CA LEU A 504 -5.33 9.95 -9.73
C LEU A 504 -4.36 11.05 -9.29
N GLY A 505 -3.81 10.87 -8.11
CA GLY A 505 -2.90 11.82 -7.47
C GLY A 505 -2.13 11.18 -6.32
N PRO A 506 -1.55 11.99 -5.42
CA PRO A 506 -0.80 11.47 -4.28
C PRO A 506 -1.64 10.64 -3.30
N GLU A 507 -2.95 10.87 -3.25
CA GLU A 507 -3.87 10.10 -2.42
C GLU A 507 -4.31 8.81 -3.12
N MET A 508 -4.15 7.67 -2.44
CA MET A 508 -4.53 6.36 -2.95
C MET A 508 -6.05 6.19 -3.09
N LYS A 509 -6.48 5.64 -4.22
CA LYS A 509 -7.89 5.40 -4.57
C LYS A 509 -8.19 3.96 -5.00
N SER A 510 -7.17 3.17 -5.31
CA SER A 510 -7.33 1.76 -5.68
C SER A 510 -7.91 0.94 -4.53
N THR A 511 -8.71 -0.06 -4.87
CA THR A 511 -9.38 -0.97 -3.94
C THR A 511 -8.86 -2.40 -4.03
N GLY A 512 -7.97 -2.66 -4.96
CA GLY A 512 -7.32 -3.95 -5.20
C GLY A 512 -6.29 -3.86 -6.30
N GLU A 513 -5.71 -5.00 -6.65
CA GLU A 513 -4.73 -5.11 -7.72
C GLU A 513 -4.83 -6.45 -8.44
N VAL A 514 -4.41 -6.48 -9.70
CA VAL A 514 -4.34 -7.69 -10.51
C VAL A 514 -2.96 -7.84 -11.13
N LEU A 515 -2.63 -9.06 -11.52
CA LEU A 515 -1.35 -9.43 -12.12
C LEU A 515 -1.53 -9.78 -13.61
N GLY A 516 -0.76 -9.11 -14.46
CA GLY A 516 -0.49 -9.53 -15.83
C GLY A 516 0.90 -10.16 -15.92
N LEU A 517 1.03 -11.29 -16.62
CA LEU A 517 2.30 -12.02 -16.75
C LEU A 517 2.49 -12.53 -18.18
N ALA A 518 3.61 -12.18 -18.80
CA ALA A 518 3.91 -12.59 -20.18
C ALA A 518 5.41 -12.49 -20.50
N ALA A 519 5.80 -13.03 -21.67
CA ALA A 519 7.18 -12.92 -22.16
C ALA A 519 7.53 -11.49 -22.63
N THR A 520 6.53 -10.70 -23.03
CA THR A 520 6.70 -9.29 -23.42
C THR A 520 5.97 -8.36 -22.45
N ARG A 521 6.49 -7.13 -22.31
CA ARG A 521 5.89 -6.11 -21.45
C ARG A 521 4.49 -5.73 -21.91
N GLU A 522 4.31 -5.51 -23.20
CA GLU A 522 3.06 -5.09 -23.82
C GLU A 522 1.95 -6.13 -23.60
N GLU A 523 2.26 -7.41 -23.75
CA GLU A 523 1.32 -8.48 -23.46
C GLU A 523 0.99 -8.58 -21.98
N ALA A 524 1.98 -8.41 -21.08
CA ALA A 524 1.76 -8.42 -19.66
C ALA A 524 0.87 -7.23 -19.21
N ILE A 525 1.07 -6.03 -19.76
CA ILE A 525 0.21 -4.86 -19.53
C ILE A 525 -1.19 -5.13 -20.06
N PHE A 526 -1.34 -5.67 -21.28
CA PHE A 526 -2.63 -6.01 -21.86
C PHE A 526 -3.43 -6.98 -20.97
N LYS A 527 -2.80 -8.05 -20.49
CA LYS A 527 -3.41 -9.02 -19.58
C LYS A 527 -3.83 -8.37 -18.25
N GLY A 528 -2.97 -7.54 -17.68
CA GLY A 528 -3.25 -6.83 -16.44
C GLY A 528 -4.42 -5.85 -16.58
N LEU A 529 -4.45 -5.05 -17.64
CA LEU A 529 -5.55 -4.13 -17.93
C LEU A 529 -6.88 -4.86 -18.13
N LEU A 530 -6.86 -5.96 -18.89
CA LEU A 530 -8.05 -6.79 -19.11
C LEU A 530 -8.56 -7.39 -17.79
N ALA A 531 -7.66 -7.89 -16.93
CA ALA A 531 -8.01 -8.43 -15.62
C ALA A 531 -8.51 -7.36 -14.64
N ALA A 532 -8.06 -6.09 -14.81
CA ALA A 532 -8.56 -4.95 -14.06
C ALA A 532 -9.92 -4.42 -14.55
N GLY A 533 -10.51 -5.06 -15.59
CA GLY A 533 -11.83 -4.70 -16.12
C GLY A 533 -11.81 -3.65 -17.24
N TYR A 534 -10.63 -3.29 -17.76
CA TYR A 534 -10.57 -2.34 -18.89
C TYR A 534 -11.10 -2.98 -20.17
N SER A 535 -12.02 -2.28 -20.83
CA SER A 535 -12.47 -2.65 -22.18
C SER A 535 -11.39 -2.26 -23.19
N MET A 536 -10.73 -3.24 -23.81
CA MET A 536 -9.63 -3.02 -24.78
C MET A 536 -10.15 -2.93 -26.20
N LYS A 537 -11.08 -1.98 -26.47
CA LYS A 537 -11.63 -1.73 -27.81
C LYS A 537 -10.58 -1.08 -28.71
N ARG A 538 -10.46 -1.55 -29.94
CA ARG A 538 -9.46 -1.11 -30.92
C ARG A 538 -9.98 -0.11 -31.96
N ASN A 539 -11.23 0.27 -31.88
CA ASN A 539 -11.86 1.28 -32.71
C ASN A 539 -12.94 2.00 -31.91
N GLY A 540 -13.39 3.15 -32.40
CA GLY A 540 -14.41 3.93 -31.76
C GLY A 540 -14.01 5.39 -31.58
N GLY A 541 -14.37 6.01 -30.46
CA GLY A 541 -14.10 7.40 -30.19
C GLY A 541 -13.24 7.63 -28.95
N VAL A 542 -12.35 8.60 -29.01
CA VAL A 542 -11.52 9.04 -27.87
C VAL A 542 -11.76 10.51 -27.60
N LEU A 543 -12.11 10.84 -26.35
CA LEU A 543 -12.31 12.21 -25.89
C LEU A 543 -11.10 12.72 -25.13
N PHE A 544 -10.53 13.84 -25.58
CA PHE A 544 -9.39 14.50 -24.95
C PHE A 544 -9.81 15.79 -24.20
N SER A 545 -9.52 15.84 -22.91
CA SER A 545 -9.69 16.99 -22.03
C SER A 545 -8.46 17.19 -21.15
N VAL A 546 -7.35 17.59 -21.77
CA VAL A 546 -6.02 17.67 -21.16
C VAL A 546 -5.73 19.08 -20.68
N ARG A 547 -5.12 19.23 -19.50
CA ARG A 547 -4.75 20.53 -18.94
C ARG A 547 -3.65 21.22 -19.76
N LYS A 548 -3.54 22.53 -19.58
CA LYS A 548 -2.63 23.36 -20.39
C LYS A 548 -1.16 22.92 -20.33
N THR A 549 -0.72 22.49 -19.16
CA THR A 549 0.68 22.05 -18.94
C THR A 549 1.05 20.76 -19.67
N ASP A 550 0.07 19.90 -19.94
CA ASP A 550 0.30 18.59 -20.54
C ASP A 550 0.07 18.59 -22.07
N LYS A 551 -0.32 19.73 -22.63
CA LYS A 551 -0.65 19.86 -24.07
C LYS A 551 0.52 19.58 -25.00
N TYR A 552 1.76 19.68 -24.53
CA TYR A 552 2.94 19.40 -25.35
C TYR A 552 3.09 17.90 -25.68
N GLU A 553 2.55 17.00 -24.85
CA GLU A 553 2.56 15.55 -25.09
C GLU A 553 1.30 15.07 -25.85
N LEU A 554 0.24 15.89 -25.87
CA LEU A 554 -1.05 15.54 -26.46
C LEU A 554 -0.97 15.13 -27.94
N PRO A 555 -0.21 15.82 -28.85
CA PRO A 555 -0.19 15.47 -30.25
C PRO A 555 0.35 14.07 -30.53
N GLU A 556 1.40 13.64 -29.80
CA GLU A 556 1.97 12.31 -29.96
C GLU A 556 0.98 11.22 -29.53
N LEU A 557 0.34 11.39 -28.38
CA LEU A 557 -0.68 10.47 -27.90
C LEU A 557 -1.91 10.42 -28.84
N ALA A 558 -2.42 11.59 -29.25
CA ALA A 558 -3.55 11.66 -30.17
C ALA A 558 -3.26 11.00 -31.51
N LYS A 559 -1.99 11.10 -31.99
CA LYS A 559 -1.55 10.45 -33.22
C LYS A 559 -1.62 8.93 -33.11
N LYS A 560 -1.25 8.32 -31.98
CA LYS A 560 -1.37 6.88 -31.81
C LYS A 560 -2.81 6.40 -31.99
N PHE A 561 -3.79 7.08 -31.39
CA PHE A 561 -5.20 6.74 -31.58
C PHE A 561 -5.70 7.03 -33.01
N TYR A 562 -5.28 8.15 -33.60
CA TYR A 562 -5.63 8.54 -34.96
C TYR A 562 -5.14 7.49 -35.98
N ASP A 563 -3.89 7.07 -35.87
CA ASP A 563 -3.28 6.08 -36.76
C ASP A 563 -3.95 4.69 -36.65
N MET A 564 -4.54 4.36 -35.51
CA MET A 564 -5.36 3.16 -35.30
C MET A 564 -6.78 3.29 -35.87
N GLY A 565 -7.19 4.49 -36.36
CA GLY A 565 -8.51 4.76 -36.92
C GLY A 565 -9.57 5.19 -35.91
N PHE A 566 -9.20 5.60 -34.71
CA PHE A 566 -10.14 6.18 -33.77
C PHE A 566 -10.61 7.56 -34.22
N LYS A 567 -11.89 7.86 -33.97
CA LYS A 567 -12.43 9.22 -34.11
C LYS A 567 -12.04 10.04 -32.89
N LEU A 568 -11.40 11.19 -33.15
CA LEU A 568 -10.92 12.07 -32.07
C LEU A 568 -11.97 13.15 -31.75
N TYR A 569 -12.22 13.35 -30.46
CA TYR A 569 -13.08 14.39 -29.89
C TYR A 569 -12.27 15.17 -28.87
N ALA A 570 -12.42 16.49 -28.85
CA ALA A 570 -11.69 17.31 -27.88
C ALA A 570 -12.38 18.63 -27.58
N THR A 571 -12.14 19.17 -26.38
CA THR A 571 -12.50 20.57 -26.08
C THR A 571 -11.70 21.53 -26.95
N GLU A 572 -12.26 22.71 -27.27
CA GLU A 572 -11.73 23.66 -28.23
C GLU A 572 -10.19 23.85 -28.19
N GLY A 573 -9.65 24.13 -27.00
CA GLY A 573 -8.22 24.36 -26.84
C GLY A 573 -7.34 23.10 -27.02
N ASN A 574 -7.90 21.90 -26.83
CA ASN A 574 -7.22 20.63 -27.12
C ASN A 574 -7.36 20.28 -28.60
N ALA A 575 -8.55 20.49 -29.18
CA ALA A 575 -8.81 20.27 -30.60
C ALA A 575 -7.89 21.12 -31.47
N LYS A 576 -7.67 22.38 -31.11
CA LYS A 576 -6.70 23.23 -31.81
C LYS A 576 -5.29 22.61 -31.77
N THR A 577 -4.85 22.15 -30.61
CA THR A 577 -3.51 21.53 -30.47
C THR A 577 -3.39 20.27 -31.32
N ILE A 578 -4.42 19.45 -31.42
CA ILE A 578 -4.45 18.22 -32.23
C ILE A 578 -4.47 18.57 -33.74
N SER A 579 -5.33 19.50 -34.15
CA SER A 579 -5.48 19.91 -35.57
C SER A 579 -4.23 20.63 -36.12
N ASP A 580 -3.49 21.36 -35.28
CA ASP A 580 -2.23 22.00 -35.66
C ASP A 580 -1.16 20.98 -36.13
N PHE A 581 -1.31 19.68 -35.76
CA PHE A 581 -0.49 18.56 -36.22
C PHE A 581 -1.12 17.75 -37.36
N GLY A 582 -2.18 18.28 -37.99
CA GLY A 582 -2.78 17.71 -39.20
C GLY A 582 -3.75 16.55 -38.97
N MET A 583 -4.22 16.33 -37.74
CA MET A 583 -5.21 15.30 -37.40
C MET A 583 -6.63 15.87 -37.41
N GLU A 584 -7.59 15.13 -37.94
CA GLU A 584 -9.00 15.47 -37.90
C GLU A 584 -9.53 15.24 -36.48
N VAL A 585 -10.21 16.23 -35.90
CA VAL A 585 -10.74 16.18 -34.55
C VAL A 585 -12.07 16.96 -34.45
N GLU A 586 -13.06 16.35 -33.83
CA GLU A 586 -14.36 16.98 -33.60
C GLU A 586 -14.33 17.81 -32.31
N VAL A 587 -14.72 19.10 -32.41
CA VAL A 587 -14.76 20.01 -31.26
C VAL A 587 -16.00 19.76 -30.42
N VAL A 588 -15.82 19.67 -29.10
CA VAL A 588 -16.90 19.45 -28.13
C VAL A 588 -16.95 20.60 -27.14
N ASN A 589 -18.14 21.13 -26.89
CA ASN A 589 -18.39 22.21 -25.93
C ASN A 589 -18.19 21.71 -24.49
N LYS A 590 -17.69 22.57 -23.61
CA LYS A 590 -17.69 22.29 -22.17
C LYS A 590 -19.13 22.38 -21.62
N ILE A 591 -19.32 21.80 -20.43
CA ILE A 591 -20.66 21.71 -19.81
C ILE A 591 -21.31 23.09 -19.60
N HIS A 592 -20.50 24.09 -19.21
CA HIS A 592 -20.98 25.44 -18.95
C HIS A 592 -21.16 26.31 -20.22
N GLU A 593 -20.63 25.89 -21.37
CA GLU A 593 -20.67 26.62 -22.62
C GLU A 593 -21.98 26.35 -23.41
N ASN A 594 -22.49 25.11 -23.32
CA ASN A 594 -23.75 24.71 -23.97
C ASN A 594 -24.49 23.65 -23.15
N SER A 595 -25.75 23.82 -22.89
CA SER A 595 -26.56 22.89 -22.09
C SER A 595 -27.08 21.69 -22.87
N GLU A 596 -27.16 21.75 -24.20
CA GLU A 596 -27.77 20.72 -25.05
C GLU A 596 -26.73 19.88 -25.81
N ASP A 597 -25.58 20.47 -26.14
CA ASP A 597 -24.50 19.81 -26.87
C ASP A 597 -23.17 20.06 -26.18
N ASN A 598 -22.78 19.14 -25.30
CA ASN A 598 -21.59 19.25 -24.46
C ASN A 598 -20.96 17.89 -24.15
N LEU A 599 -19.93 17.91 -23.32
CA LEU A 599 -19.19 16.72 -22.92
C LEU A 599 -20.06 15.59 -22.36
N LEU A 600 -21.09 15.90 -21.55
CA LEU A 600 -21.96 14.88 -20.94
C LEU A 600 -22.89 14.25 -22.00
N THR A 601 -23.52 15.08 -22.82
CA THR A 601 -24.41 14.59 -23.88
C THR A 601 -23.63 13.74 -24.90
N LEU A 602 -22.39 14.08 -25.21
CA LEU A 602 -21.52 13.25 -26.06
C LEU A 602 -21.28 11.86 -25.45
N LEU A 603 -21.00 11.77 -24.15
CA LEU A 603 -20.79 10.48 -23.46
C LEU A 603 -22.05 9.61 -23.50
N ASP A 604 -23.24 10.22 -23.48
CA ASP A 604 -24.52 9.51 -23.57
C ASP A 604 -24.81 8.92 -24.98
N THR A 605 -24.09 9.39 -26.00
CA THR A 605 -24.31 8.89 -27.39
C THR A 605 -23.74 7.49 -27.64
N GLY A 606 -22.91 6.96 -26.75
CA GLY A 606 -22.17 5.71 -26.96
C GLY A 606 -21.10 5.78 -28.04
N LYS A 607 -20.70 6.99 -28.47
CA LYS A 607 -19.64 7.19 -29.47
C LYS A 607 -18.24 7.19 -28.89
N ILE A 608 -18.12 7.35 -27.55
CA ILE A 608 -16.85 7.47 -26.87
C ILE A 608 -16.52 6.14 -26.15
N ASP A 609 -15.34 5.63 -26.40
CA ASP A 609 -14.83 4.40 -25.82
C ASP A 609 -13.69 4.65 -24.82
N TYR A 610 -13.02 5.80 -24.90
CA TYR A 610 -11.99 6.23 -23.95
C TYR A 610 -12.11 7.73 -23.65
N VAL A 611 -11.95 8.08 -22.39
CA VAL A 611 -11.82 9.48 -21.97
C VAL A 611 -10.41 9.69 -21.41
N ILE A 612 -9.67 10.67 -21.94
CA ILE A 612 -8.34 11.05 -21.46
C ILE A 612 -8.47 12.45 -20.86
N SER A 613 -8.38 12.54 -19.52
CA SER A 613 -8.64 13.75 -18.77
C SER A 613 -7.62 13.99 -17.67
N THR A 614 -6.61 14.82 -17.94
CA THR A 614 -5.60 15.22 -16.94
C THR A 614 -5.94 16.51 -16.21
N SER A 615 -7.13 17.07 -16.46
CA SER A 615 -7.57 18.31 -15.84
C SER A 615 -7.84 18.13 -14.35
N ALA A 616 -6.93 18.64 -13.53
CA ALA A 616 -7.08 18.72 -12.09
C ALA A 616 -7.08 20.19 -11.68
N LYS A 617 -8.24 20.82 -11.57
CA LYS A 617 -8.41 22.05 -10.81
C LYS A 617 -9.33 21.75 -9.63
N GLY A 618 -8.73 21.73 -8.46
CA GLY A 618 -9.45 21.72 -7.19
C GLY A 618 -10.30 20.45 -6.94
N ARG A 619 -10.65 20.28 -5.69
CA ARG A 619 -11.61 19.27 -5.23
C ARG A 619 -13.06 19.77 -5.35
N ASP A 620 -13.35 20.74 -6.24
CA ASP A 620 -14.70 21.24 -6.43
C ASP A 620 -15.53 20.22 -7.24
N PRO A 621 -16.49 19.53 -6.63
CA PRO A 621 -17.36 18.57 -7.32
C PRO A 621 -18.16 19.20 -8.46
N ARG A 622 -18.28 20.53 -8.48
CA ARG A 622 -18.99 21.28 -9.50
C ARG A 622 -18.18 21.52 -10.76
N ALA A 623 -16.86 21.27 -10.74
CA ALA A 623 -16.00 21.46 -11.89
C ALA A 623 -16.41 20.54 -13.05
N ASP A 624 -16.42 21.05 -14.28
CA ASP A 624 -16.80 20.31 -15.49
C ASP A 624 -15.99 19.02 -15.68
N SER A 625 -14.70 19.05 -15.33
CA SER A 625 -13.81 17.88 -15.42
C SER A 625 -14.21 16.78 -14.43
N VAL A 626 -14.63 17.12 -13.22
CA VAL A 626 -15.09 16.15 -12.22
C VAL A 626 -16.40 15.51 -12.67
N LYS A 627 -17.36 16.34 -13.11
CA LYS A 627 -18.65 15.86 -13.65
C LYS A 627 -18.46 14.94 -14.84
N MET A 628 -17.58 15.30 -15.79
CA MET A 628 -17.30 14.51 -16.98
C MET A 628 -16.68 13.14 -16.60
N ARG A 629 -15.67 13.14 -15.71
CA ARG A 629 -15.04 11.88 -15.26
C ARG A 629 -16.05 10.99 -14.53
N ARG A 630 -16.86 11.57 -13.65
CA ARG A 630 -17.89 10.83 -12.94
C ARG A 630 -18.91 10.23 -13.91
N HIS A 631 -19.38 11.00 -14.87
CA HIS A 631 -20.31 10.53 -15.87
C HIS A 631 -19.72 9.43 -16.77
N ALA A 632 -18.43 9.51 -17.10
CA ALA A 632 -17.75 8.45 -17.84
C ALA A 632 -17.75 7.11 -17.06
N VAL A 633 -17.48 7.15 -15.75
CA VAL A 633 -17.54 5.95 -14.88
C VAL A 633 -18.96 5.37 -14.83
N GLU A 634 -19.98 6.21 -14.70
CA GLU A 634 -21.39 5.78 -14.70
C GLU A 634 -21.83 5.13 -16.02
N ARG A 635 -21.08 5.32 -17.09
CA ARG A 635 -21.30 4.73 -18.44
C ARG A 635 -20.30 3.61 -18.76
N ASP A 636 -19.53 3.12 -17.80
CA ASP A 636 -18.49 2.12 -18.00
C ASP A 636 -17.45 2.50 -19.06
N ILE A 637 -17.19 3.81 -19.23
CA ILE A 637 -16.18 4.31 -20.15
C ILE A 637 -14.86 4.49 -19.39
N PRO A 638 -13.77 3.81 -19.79
CA PRO A 638 -12.45 4.00 -19.21
C PRO A 638 -12.02 5.46 -19.21
N CYS A 639 -11.78 6.01 -18.03
CA CYS A 639 -11.36 7.39 -17.84
C CYS A 639 -9.91 7.43 -17.35
N LEU A 640 -9.00 7.80 -18.25
CA LEU A 640 -7.56 7.83 -18.02
C LEU A 640 -7.14 9.22 -17.57
N THR A 641 -6.60 9.33 -16.37
CA THR A 641 -6.23 10.62 -15.77
C THR A 641 -4.74 10.90 -15.80
N SER A 642 -3.94 9.96 -16.34
CA SER A 642 -2.51 10.10 -16.63
C SER A 642 -2.25 9.92 -18.13
N LEU A 643 -1.39 10.75 -18.70
CA LEU A 643 -0.94 10.57 -20.10
C LEU A 643 -0.05 9.34 -20.23
N ASP A 644 0.69 8.98 -19.19
CA ASP A 644 1.56 7.79 -19.18
C ASP A 644 0.72 6.52 -19.29
N THR A 645 -0.34 6.39 -18.49
CA THR A 645 -1.31 5.30 -18.58
C THR A 645 -2.00 5.27 -19.95
N ALA A 646 -2.40 6.44 -20.47
CA ALA A 646 -3.04 6.55 -21.78
C ALA A 646 -2.10 6.12 -22.92
N ASN A 647 -0.81 6.45 -22.84
CA ASN A 647 0.21 6.01 -23.77
C ASN A 647 0.41 4.48 -23.72
N ALA A 648 0.51 3.91 -22.51
CA ALA A 648 0.65 2.48 -22.34
C ALA A 648 -0.55 1.69 -22.91
N ILE A 649 -1.76 2.21 -22.70
CA ILE A 649 -2.99 1.64 -23.30
C ILE A 649 -2.96 1.78 -24.82
N ALA A 650 -2.58 2.93 -25.36
CA ALA A 650 -2.48 3.12 -26.81
C ALA A 650 -1.46 2.15 -27.44
N ASP A 651 -0.31 1.92 -26.81
CA ASP A 651 0.70 0.97 -27.26
C ASP A 651 0.18 -0.48 -27.21
N CYS A 652 -0.57 -0.84 -26.16
CA CYS A 652 -1.24 -2.14 -26.08
C CYS A 652 -2.31 -2.33 -27.15
N LEU A 653 -3.10 -1.30 -27.44
CA LEU A 653 -4.12 -1.35 -28.50
C LEU A 653 -3.51 -1.46 -29.89
N ALA A 654 -2.37 -0.79 -30.12
CA ALA A 654 -1.60 -0.90 -31.38
C ALA A 654 -0.92 -2.27 -31.52
N SER A 655 -0.68 -2.99 -30.43
CA SER A 655 -0.19 -4.37 -30.46
C SER A 655 -1.27 -5.32 -30.98
N ASN A 656 -0.87 -6.51 -31.46
CA ASN A 656 -1.81 -7.51 -31.99
C ASN A 656 -2.33 -8.49 -30.92
N TYR A 657 -2.15 -8.19 -29.63
CA TYR A 657 -2.63 -9.07 -28.56
C TYR A 657 -4.14 -8.97 -28.37
N ASP A 658 -4.80 -10.11 -28.33
CA ASP A 658 -6.21 -10.26 -27.98
C ASP A 658 -6.39 -11.52 -27.10
N VAL A 659 -7.60 -11.72 -26.58
CA VAL A 659 -7.90 -12.86 -25.69
C VAL A 659 -7.66 -14.25 -26.29
N ASN A 660 -7.52 -14.36 -27.63
CA ASN A 660 -7.34 -15.62 -28.32
C ASN A 660 -5.86 -15.91 -28.63
N ASN A 661 -4.99 -14.90 -28.59
CA ASN A 661 -3.59 -15.04 -29.00
C ASN A 661 -2.57 -14.74 -27.88
N VAL A 662 -3.03 -14.46 -26.66
CA VAL A 662 -2.16 -14.29 -25.49
C VAL A 662 -1.57 -15.63 -25.03
N GLU A 663 -0.33 -15.62 -24.61
CA GLU A 663 0.36 -16.78 -24.03
C GLU A 663 -0.21 -17.11 -22.64
N LEU A 664 -0.46 -18.38 -22.37
CA LEU A 664 -0.80 -18.85 -21.03
C LEU A 664 0.47 -19.14 -20.25
N VAL A 665 0.61 -18.54 -19.09
CA VAL A 665 1.74 -18.73 -18.17
C VAL A 665 1.23 -19.39 -16.89
N ASP A 666 1.76 -20.57 -16.55
CA ASP A 666 1.46 -21.21 -15.28
C ASP A 666 2.20 -20.53 -14.14
N ILE A 667 1.46 -19.81 -13.31
CA ILE A 667 2.02 -19.07 -12.20
C ILE A 667 2.57 -19.99 -11.10
N ASN A 668 2.09 -21.22 -10.99
CA ASN A 668 2.59 -22.18 -10.01
C ASN A 668 3.92 -22.78 -10.46
N ASP A 669 4.15 -22.87 -11.75
CA ASP A 669 5.39 -23.35 -12.35
C ASP A 669 6.48 -22.29 -12.50
N LEU A 670 6.24 -21.05 -12.15
CA LEU A 670 7.28 -20.00 -12.10
C LEU A 670 8.47 -20.36 -11.20
N ARG A 671 8.27 -21.25 -10.23
CA ARG A 671 9.31 -21.80 -9.36
C ARG A 671 9.97 -23.04 -9.92
N THR A 672 9.23 -23.88 -10.66
CA THR A 672 9.67 -25.19 -11.17
C THR A 672 10.16 -25.11 -12.61
N SER A 673 9.69 -24.17 -13.42
CA SER A 673 10.19 -23.90 -14.77
C SER A 673 11.64 -23.34 -14.81
N ARG A 674 12.31 -23.34 -13.68
CA ARG A 674 13.78 -23.21 -13.56
C ARG A 674 14.44 -24.57 -13.79
N GLU A 675 14.12 -25.21 -14.86
CA GLU A 675 14.92 -26.33 -15.35
C GLU A 675 16.35 -25.84 -15.48
N LYS A 676 17.27 -26.56 -14.86
CA LYS A 676 18.69 -26.32 -15.06
C LYS A 676 18.98 -26.62 -16.52
N LEU A 677 19.17 -25.59 -17.32
CA LEU A 677 19.62 -25.77 -18.68
C LEU A 677 21.10 -26.18 -18.63
N HIS A 678 21.37 -27.42 -18.99
CA HIS A 678 22.74 -27.87 -19.19
C HIS A 678 23.22 -27.37 -20.56
N PHE A 679 24.30 -26.61 -20.55
CA PHE A 679 24.87 -26.06 -21.77
C PHE A 679 26.40 -26.15 -21.73
N TYR A 680 26.98 -26.13 -22.90
CA TYR A 680 28.43 -26.02 -23.06
C TYR A 680 28.73 -24.65 -23.65
N LYS A 681 29.62 -23.89 -22.98
CA LYS A 681 30.17 -22.67 -23.56
C LYS A 681 31.39 -23.05 -24.36
N MET A 682 31.37 -22.77 -25.68
CA MET A 682 32.41 -23.16 -26.63
C MET A 682 32.94 -21.94 -27.38
N GLU A 683 34.15 -22.03 -27.86
CA GLU A 683 34.77 -21.00 -28.72
C GLU A 683 35.46 -21.72 -29.87
N CYS A 684 35.29 -21.18 -31.08
CA CYS A 684 35.95 -21.66 -32.26
C CYS A 684 36.31 -20.49 -33.19
N THR A 685 37.60 -20.35 -33.49
CA THR A 685 38.11 -19.32 -34.45
C THR A 685 37.67 -17.87 -34.12
N GLY A 686 37.53 -17.53 -32.87
CA GLY A 686 37.13 -16.20 -32.39
C GLY A 686 35.63 -16.00 -32.25
N ASN A 687 34.78 -16.98 -32.57
CA ASN A 687 33.36 -16.97 -32.32
C ASN A 687 33.04 -17.85 -31.10
N ASP A 688 32.18 -17.38 -30.23
CA ASP A 688 31.74 -18.13 -29.06
C ASP A 688 30.27 -18.57 -29.14
N PHE A 689 30.01 -19.75 -28.63
CA PHE A 689 28.72 -20.42 -28.79
C PHE A 689 28.22 -20.95 -27.44
N ILE A 690 26.91 -20.95 -27.29
CA ILE A 690 26.20 -21.72 -26.26
C ILE A 690 25.62 -22.95 -26.94
N LEU A 691 26.07 -24.14 -26.56
CA LEU A 691 25.60 -25.40 -27.13
C LEU A 691 24.68 -26.10 -26.16
N VAL A 692 23.49 -26.49 -26.59
CA VAL A 692 22.48 -27.20 -25.80
C VAL A 692 22.13 -28.51 -26.52
N ASP A 693 22.30 -29.63 -25.81
CA ASP A 693 21.88 -30.96 -26.30
C ASP A 693 20.42 -31.21 -25.90
N THR A 694 19.54 -31.26 -26.90
CA THR A 694 18.11 -31.50 -26.69
C THR A 694 17.74 -33.00 -26.65
N SER A 695 18.71 -33.89 -26.81
CA SER A 695 18.47 -35.31 -26.57
C SER A 695 18.26 -35.64 -25.08
N GLU A 696 18.81 -34.81 -24.20
CA GLU A 696 18.73 -34.96 -22.74
C GLU A 696 17.72 -33.97 -22.13
N GLN A 697 17.42 -32.85 -22.80
CA GLN A 697 16.57 -31.79 -22.26
C GLN A 697 15.81 -31.09 -23.41
N PRO A 698 14.47 -31.14 -23.45
CA PRO A 698 13.70 -30.49 -24.50
C PRO A 698 13.79 -28.94 -24.37
N VAL A 699 13.87 -28.26 -25.53
CA VAL A 699 13.83 -26.79 -25.60
C VAL A 699 12.63 -26.40 -26.46
N SER A 700 11.63 -25.78 -25.84
CA SER A 700 10.36 -25.43 -26.48
C SER A 700 10.43 -24.24 -27.46
N ASN A 701 11.31 -23.25 -27.15
CA ASN A 701 11.49 -22.02 -27.93
C ASN A 701 12.99 -21.67 -28.09
N PRO A 702 13.71 -22.34 -29.02
CA PRO A 702 15.15 -22.10 -29.19
C PRO A 702 15.49 -20.66 -29.63
N ALA A 703 14.66 -20.05 -30.47
CA ALA A 703 14.89 -18.67 -30.94
C ALA A 703 14.79 -17.67 -29.79
N GLY A 704 13.75 -17.75 -28.95
CA GLY A 704 13.62 -16.92 -27.76
C GLY A 704 14.70 -17.20 -26.71
N LEU A 705 15.16 -18.46 -26.62
CA LEU A 705 16.28 -18.83 -25.77
C LEU A 705 17.59 -18.19 -26.26
N ALA A 706 17.83 -18.16 -27.55
CA ALA A 706 19.01 -17.54 -28.16
C ALA A 706 19.09 -16.04 -27.83
N VAL A 707 18.00 -15.31 -28.03
CA VAL A 707 17.95 -13.87 -27.68
C VAL A 707 18.31 -13.62 -26.21
N ARG A 708 17.85 -14.47 -25.31
CA ARG A 708 18.13 -14.33 -23.87
C ARG A 708 19.54 -14.74 -23.49
N LEU A 709 19.98 -15.93 -23.91
CA LEU A 709 21.26 -16.50 -23.49
C LEU A 709 22.45 -15.84 -24.19
N CYS A 710 22.34 -15.49 -25.47
CA CYS A 710 23.43 -14.89 -26.23
C CYS A 710 23.65 -13.41 -25.90
N ASN A 711 22.72 -12.74 -25.23
CA ASN A 711 22.91 -11.38 -24.82
C ASN A 711 24.13 -11.26 -23.89
N ARG A 712 25.15 -10.47 -24.31
CA ARG A 712 26.41 -10.34 -23.58
C ARG A 712 26.32 -9.53 -22.28
N ARG A 713 25.20 -8.81 -22.07
CA ARG A 713 24.99 -7.96 -20.88
C ARG A 713 24.07 -8.61 -19.85
N THR A 714 23.05 -9.32 -20.32
CA THR A 714 22.00 -9.86 -19.45
C THR A 714 21.89 -11.38 -19.48
N GLY A 715 22.61 -12.05 -20.37
CA GLY A 715 22.66 -13.50 -20.50
C GLY A 715 24.05 -14.08 -20.24
N ILE A 716 24.31 -15.28 -20.76
CA ILE A 716 25.63 -15.94 -20.73
C ILE A 716 26.58 -15.21 -21.69
N GLY A 717 26.05 -14.60 -22.74
CA GLY A 717 26.79 -13.91 -23.80
C GLY A 717 27.41 -14.88 -24.79
N ALA A 718 27.03 -14.81 -26.06
CA ALA A 718 27.62 -15.59 -27.13
C ALA A 718 27.24 -14.98 -28.49
N ASP A 719 27.94 -15.38 -29.54
CA ASP A 719 27.55 -15.01 -30.90
C ASP A 719 26.33 -15.79 -31.36
N SER A 720 26.16 -17.02 -30.93
CA SER A 720 25.02 -17.87 -31.32
C SER A 720 24.69 -18.94 -30.27
N LEU A 721 23.44 -19.38 -30.27
CA LEU A 721 22.98 -20.61 -29.63
C LEU A 721 22.98 -21.75 -30.67
N ILE A 722 23.58 -22.85 -30.31
CA ILE A 722 23.57 -24.10 -31.10
C ILE A 722 22.70 -25.12 -30.36
N ILE A 723 21.69 -25.62 -31.01
CA ILE A 723 20.87 -26.73 -30.54
C ILE A 723 21.35 -28.00 -31.26
N VAL A 724 21.71 -29.00 -30.48
CA VAL A 724 22.07 -30.34 -30.98
C VAL A 724 20.88 -31.27 -30.78
N GLU A 725 20.45 -31.90 -31.85
CA GLU A 725 19.28 -32.78 -31.89
C GLU A 725 19.68 -34.18 -32.43
N LYS A 726 18.88 -35.20 -32.12
CA LYS A 726 19.03 -36.53 -32.76
C LYS A 726 18.75 -36.43 -34.26
N SER A 727 19.48 -37.17 -35.04
CA SER A 727 19.33 -37.20 -36.49
C SER A 727 19.19 -38.65 -36.99
N ASP A 728 18.27 -38.87 -37.93
CA ASP A 728 18.14 -40.17 -38.62
C ASP A 728 19.13 -40.30 -39.79
N LYS A 729 19.86 -39.24 -40.13
CA LYS A 729 20.72 -39.16 -41.32
C LYS A 729 22.21 -38.97 -40.99
N ALA A 730 22.54 -38.64 -39.75
CA ALA A 730 23.88 -38.37 -39.29
C ALA A 730 23.97 -38.65 -37.79
N ASP A 731 25.16 -38.56 -37.19
CA ASP A 731 25.36 -38.74 -35.75
C ASP A 731 24.58 -37.73 -34.91
N ALA A 732 24.39 -36.49 -35.41
CA ALA A 732 23.54 -35.45 -34.83
C ALA A 732 23.12 -34.41 -35.88
N ALA A 733 22.08 -33.67 -35.60
CA ALA A 733 21.68 -32.46 -36.32
C ALA A 733 21.99 -31.21 -35.46
N MET A 734 22.46 -30.16 -36.11
CA MET A 734 22.72 -28.89 -35.44
C MET A 734 21.84 -27.78 -36.05
N ARG A 735 21.23 -26.99 -35.19
CA ARG A 735 20.53 -25.76 -35.59
C ARG A 735 21.16 -24.53 -34.90
N PHE A 736 21.43 -23.54 -35.73
CA PHE A 736 22.04 -22.29 -35.27
C PHE A 736 20.99 -21.20 -35.11
N TYR A 737 21.04 -20.50 -34.00
CA TYR A 737 20.17 -19.35 -33.70
C TYR A 737 21.07 -18.18 -33.35
N ASN A 738 21.11 -17.17 -34.21
CA ASN A 738 21.84 -15.94 -34.01
C ASN A 738 20.96 -14.98 -33.16
N GLN A 739 21.62 -14.03 -32.50
CA GLN A 739 20.97 -13.01 -31.66
C GLN A 739 20.07 -12.09 -32.49
#